data_492cbfc8dd376775dfa6ce5380e5a8dd
#
_entry.id   492cbfc8dd376775dfa6ce5380e5a8dd
#
_cell.length_a   1.000
_cell.length_b   1.000
_cell.length_c   1.000
_cell.angle_alpha   90.00
_cell.angle_beta   90.00
_cell.angle_gamma   90.00
#
_symmetry.space_group_name_H-M   'P 1'
#
loop_
_entity.id
_entity.type
_entity.pdbx_description
1 polymer ?
#
loop_
_entity_poly.entity_id
_entity_poly.type
_entity_poly.pdbx_seq_one_letter_code
_entity_poly.pdbx_strand_id
1 'polypeptide(L)'
;MKRFISLSLVTTAVLLNASEVTSLDTISVVETANSKIVKDVSDEQIKSADLAEALSKNVPSISLVRRSGIANDIILRGQKKDNINILLDDAKIYGACPNRMDPSTSHVLTNNIQSVKVIEGPYDVENFGTLSGVVKVETKEPTKDVHGEINLNAGSFGYKKASATVSGGTDRFKLLVSTSTEEGDQYKDGNGNDFSEQQIEKNVPYTNQYSNTKQKAFEKKTLLTKGQFNINDDQEIKLSYTANRSDNILYPTGSMDADYDDSNIYTVGYTARNLGNFSKELNLDYYYSDVDHPMSTTLRNRKMTPNSMMTMDPMVSRLKTSIWGSKVKNSVEVADSLVTVGLDTSVRNWRAVDTATPSIPSSDTTNKAIFSKIEKSFGKLDLEFGTRYDYTDVDTSKVVNPEDKKYVGLNANVFGIYNIDENTKYFAGVGKSSRVPDARELYHSTAGNSTLEQTKNYEADVGFDKTIGTFNIRPKLFYSVLKDYIYNSGTFENIDAKIYGLDVSGFYFMTENFSLDYGMAYQRGKKDGEYTGNDKDLAEIPPLKGNLALNYEMTKSKYTAEVVAVDSWDSYDSSAREQELGGYAVFNLKYTNQLHKNIGLTLGVDNVLDKTYASTNTYQDITYLTVNNERILFNDPGRYGYVNLKYSF
;
A
#
# COMPACT_ATOMS: atom_id res chain seq x y z
N MET A 1 -12.83 -27.79 31.81
CA MET A 1 -11.58 -27.02 31.78
C MET A 1 -11.59 -26.27 30.45
N LYS A 2 -11.87 -24.97 30.48
CA LYS A 2 -12.03 -24.13 29.27
C LYS A 2 -10.62 -23.76 28.80
N ARG A 3 -10.18 -24.28 27.65
CA ARG A 3 -9.07 -23.71 26.89
C ARG A 3 -9.66 -22.93 25.73
N PHE A 4 -9.59 -21.62 25.82
CA PHE A 4 -9.87 -20.73 24.73
C PHE A 4 -8.75 -20.88 23.69
N ILE A 5 -9.14 -21.20 22.46
CA ILE A 5 -8.26 -21.03 21.30
C ILE A 5 -8.30 -19.52 20.98
N SER A 6 -7.45 -18.77 21.64
CA SER A 6 -7.06 -17.47 21.14
C SER A 6 -5.92 -17.71 20.17
N LEU A 7 -6.07 -17.27 18.93
CA LEU A 7 -4.92 -17.01 18.06
C LEU A 7 -3.99 -16.13 18.89
N SER A 8 -2.98 -16.76 19.49
CA SER A 8 -2.12 -16.09 20.46
C SER A 8 -1.27 -15.07 19.71
N LEU A 9 -1.64 -13.80 19.87
CA LEU A 9 -0.65 -12.74 19.86
C LEU A 9 0.39 -13.15 20.93
N VAL A 10 1.50 -13.73 20.50
CA VAL A 10 2.65 -13.92 21.37
C VAL A 10 3.27 -12.55 21.54
N THR A 11 2.74 -11.79 22.48
CA THR A 11 3.43 -10.70 23.11
C THR A 11 4.47 -11.36 24.01
N THR A 12 5.71 -11.41 23.61
CA THR A 12 6.81 -11.70 24.52
C THR A 12 6.93 -10.48 25.45
N ALA A 13 6.08 -10.44 26.47
CA ALA A 13 6.26 -9.54 27.60
C ALA A 13 7.41 -10.11 28.42
N VAL A 14 8.60 -9.56 28.27
CA VAL A 14 9.63 -9.65 29.31
C VAL A 14 9.07 -8.89 30.50
N LEU A 15 8.62 -9.63 31.52
CA LEU A 15 8.23 -9.07 32.81
C LEU A 15 9.49 -8.52 33.49
N LEU A 16 9.77 -7.25 33.25
CA LEU A 16 10.62 -6.45 34.12
C LEU A 16 9.71 -5.72 35.12
N ASN A 17 10.07 -5.84 36.39
CA ASN A 17 9.38 -5.22 37.52
C ASN A 17 9.14 -3.71 37.28
N ALA A 18 7.89 -3.30 37.47
CA ALA A 18 7.39 -1.98 37.20
C ALA A 18 8.01 -0.91 38.13
N SER A 19 8.81 -0.07 37.55
CA SER A 19 8.71 1.37 37.73
C SER A 19 8.02 1.90 36.47
N GLU A 20 7.11 2.87 36.58
CA GLU A 20 6.37 3.45 35.45
C GLU A 20 7.36 3.97 34.37
N VAL A 21 7.73 3.08 33.45
CA VAL A 21 8.50 3.42 32.26
C VAL A 21 7.48 3.75 31.20
N THR A 22 7.32 5.01 30.87
CA THR A 22 6.68 5.45 29.65
C THR A 22 7.55 4.93 28.49
N SER A 23 7.16 3.80 27.91
CA SER A 23 7.85 3.28 26.73
C SER A 23 7.64 4.28 25.58
N LEU A 24 8.72 4.63 24.90
CA LEU A 24 8.66 5.32 23.62
C LEU A 24 7.96 4.38 22.63
N ASP A 25 6.96 4.91 21.91
CA ASP A 25 6.28 4.15 20.87
C ASP A 25 7.32 3.71 19.83
N THR A 26 7.56 2.42 19.78
CA THR A 26 8.51 1.81 18.86
C THR A 26 7.74 1.23 17.69
N ILE A 27 8.18 1.50 16.46
CA ILE A 27 7.66 0.76 15.30
C ILE A 27 7.95 -0.71 15.57
N SER A 28 6.91 -1.48 15.82
CA SER A 28 7.05 -2.91 15.96
C SER A 28 6.44 -3.60 14.74
N VAL A 29 7.28 -4.25 13.93
CA VAL A 29 6.82 -5.18 12.92
C VAL A 29 6.60 -6.52 13.62
N VAL A 30 5.35 -6.94 13.73
CA VAL A 30 5.02 -8.28 14.21
C VAL A 30 4.73 -9.14 13.00
N GLU A 31 5.55 -10.11 12.76
CA GLU A 31 5.38 -11.04 11.65
C GLU A 31 4.70 -12.31 12.12
N THR A 32 3.70 -12.75 11.35
CA THR A 32 3.14 -14.11 11.43
C THR A 32 3.57 -14.87 10.17
N ALA A 33 3.33 -16.17 10.13
CA ALA A 33 3.82 -17.02 9.04
C ALA A 33 3.42 -16.52 7.62
N ASN A 34 2.23 -15.94 7.46
CA ASN A 34 1.72 -15.45 6.18
C ASN A 34 1.51 -13.94 6.14
N SER A 35 1.78 -13.21 7.21
CA SER A 35 1.52 -11.77 7.23
C SER A 35 2.56 -11.00 8.04
N LYS A 36 2.79 -9.76 7.62
CA LYS A 36 3.59 -8.76 8.33
C LYS A 36 2.66 -7.70 8.87
N ILE A 37 2.71 -7.45 10.16
CA ILE A 37 1.91 -6.41 10.81
C ILE A 37 2.86 -5.28 11.20
N VAL A 38 2.71 -4.15 10.54
CA VAL A 38 3.39 -2.90 10.92
C VAL A 38 2.47 -2.20 11.90
N LYS A 39 2.82 -2.25 13.18
CA LYS A 39 2.15 -1.48 14.22
C LYS A 39 2.81 -0.13 14.28
N ASP A 40 1.99 0.91 14.27
CA ASP A 40 2.42 2.28 14.37
C ASP A 40 3.36 2.75 13.24
N VAL A 41 2.77 3.39 12.25
CA VAL A 41 3.48 4.12 11.20
C VAL A 41 3.68 5.60 11.57
N SER A 42 3.54 5.96 12.86
CA SER A 42 3.62 7.34 13.34
C SER A 42 4.96 7.99 13.01
N ASP A 43 6.03 7.21 13.00
CA ASP A 43 7.35 7.69 12.62
C ASP A 43 7.44 8.10 11.14
N GLU A 44 6.63 7.51 10.26
CA GLU A 44 6.61 7.87 8.84
C GLU A 44 5.62 9.01 8.55
N GLN A 45 4.58 9.18 9.37
CA GLN A 45 3.67 10.33 9.26
C GLN A 45 4.37 11.68 9.49
N ILE A 46 5.58 11.66 10.06
CA ILE A 46 6.37 12.86 10.35
C ILE A 46 6.92 13.50 9.08
N LYS A 47 7.17 12.71 8.04
CA LYS A 47 7.91 13.13 6.85
C LYS A 47 7.13 12.98 5.56
N SER A 48 6.10 12.20 5.52
CA SER A 48 5.41 11.85 4.28
C SER A 48 3.91 11.79 4.46
N ALA A 49 3.19 12.26 3.45
CA ALA A 49 1.74 12.09 3.34
C ALA A 49 1.35 10.71 2.77
N ASP A 50 2.31 9.80 2.52
CA ASP A 50 2.16 8.64 1.66
C ASP A 50 2.42 7.33 2.39
N LEU A 51 1.43 6.42 2.34
CA LEU A 51 1.53 5.07 2.89
C LEU A 51 2.59 4.22 2.16
N ALA A 52 2.76 4.42 0.83
CA ALA A 52 3.67 3.60 0.03
C ALA A 52 5.12 3.73 0.52
N GLU A 53 5.53 4.94 0.89
CA GLU A 53 6.87 5.18 1.43
C GLU A 53 7.05 4.52 2.79
N ALA A 54 6.06 4.63 3.67
CA ALA A 54 6.07 3.96 4.97
C ALA A 54 6.19 2.43 4.83
N LEU A 55 5.43 1.83 3.92
CA LEU A 55 5.49 0.39 3.67
C LEU A 55 6.84 -0.04 3.09
N SER A 56 7.37 0.70 2.12
CA SER A 56 8.65 0.34 1.48
C SER A 56 9.84 0.38 2.43
N LYS A 57 9.78 1.21 3.48
CA LYS A 57 10.81 1.25 4.53
C LYS A 57 10.70 0.08 5.52
N ASN A 58 9.48 -0.23 5.93
CA ASN A 58 9.23 -1.18 7.02
C ASN A 58 9.05 -2.64 6.56
N VAL A 59 8.76 -2.86 5.28
CA VAL A 59 8.53 -4.19 4.70
C VAL A 59 9.51 -4.45 3.56
N PRO A 60 10.55 -5.29 3.74
CA PRO A 60 11.60 -5.51 2.74
C PRO A 60 11.07 -5.98 1.39
N SER A 61 10.02 -6.83 1.37
CA SER A 61 9.38 -7.34 0.16
C SER A 61 8.56 -6.30 -0.61
N ILE A 62 8.36 -5.10 -0.04
CA ILE A 62 7.67 -3.99 -0.71
C ILE A 62 8.70 -3.00 -1.26
N SER A 63 8.58 -2.69 -2.54
CA SER A 63 9.35 -1.64 -3.20
C SER A 63 8.45 -0.47 -3.59
N LEU A 64 9.03 0.73 -3.65
CA LEU A 64 8.34 1.97 -3.97
C LEU A 64 8.27 2.18 -5.49
N VAL A 65 7.14 2.63 -5.99
CA VAL A 65 7.01 3.25 -7.31
C VAL A 65 6.83 4.75 -7.09
N ARG A 66 7.94 5.50 -7.13
CA ARG A 66 7.91 6.95 -6.94
C ARG A 66 7.33 7.66 -8.15
N ARG A 67 6.33 8.47 -7.93
CA ARG A 67 5.68 9.28 -8.97
C ARG A 67 5.82 10.76 -8.71
N SER A 68 5.83 11.15 -7.44
CA SER A 68 5.75 12.51 -6.96
C SER A 68 6.33 12.63 -5.54
N GLY A 69 6.13 13.77 -4.91
CA GLY A 69 6.33 13.98 -3.48
C GLY A 69 5.32 13.20 -2.63
N ILE A 70 4.11 12.98 -3.17
CA ILE A 70 3.05 12.12 -2.64
C ILE A 70 2.44 11.31 -3.79
N ALA A 71 1.44 10.47 -3.50
CA ALA A 71 0.74 9.64 -4.49
C ALA A 71 1.64 8.59 -5.17
N ASN A 72 2.49 7.95 -4.37
CA ASN A 72 3.34 6.86 -4.79
C ASN A 72 2.63 5.51 -4.68
N ASP A 73 3.00 4.54 -5.51
CA ASP A 73 2.46 3.18 -5.52
C ASP A 73 3.48 2.18 -4.96
N ILE A 74 3.07 0.94 -4.77
CA ILE A 74 3.91 -0.14 -4.25
C ILE A 74 4.03 -1.30 -5.25
N ILE A 75 5.15 -2.01 -5.13
CA ILE A 75 5.35 -3.33 -5.73
C ILE A 75 5.46 -4.33 -4.59
N LEU A 76 4.66 -5.39 -4.63
CA LEU A 76 4.71 -6.52 -3.70
C LEU A 76 4.92 -7.81 -4.50
N ARG A 77 5.98 -8.56 -4.19
CA ARG A 77 6.34 -9.79 -4.91
C ARG A 77 6.42 -9.62 -6.44
N GLY A 78 7.02 -8.50 -6.89
CA GLY A 78 7.15 -8.19 -8.32
C GLY A 78 5.85 -7.84 -9.03
N GLN A 79 4.77 -7.57 -8.31
CA GLN A 79 3.49 -7.20 -8.88
C GLN A 79 3.01 -5.87 -8.29
N LYS A 80 2.21 -5.11 -9.03
CA LYS A 80 1.69 -3.81 -8.63
C LYS A 80 0.25 -3.56 -9.09
N LYS A 81 -0.28 -2.40 -8.79
CA LYS A 81 -1.62 -1.94 -9.21
C LYS A 81 -2.72 -2.86 -8.65
N ASP A 82 -3.70 -3.20 -9.46
CA ASP A 82 -4.85 -3.99 -9.07
C ASP A 82 -4.51 -5.49 -8.83
N ASN A 83 -3.22 -5.87 -8.95
CA ASN A 83 -2.74 -7.17 -8.47
C ASN A 83 -2.58 -7.21 -6.94
N ILE A 84 -2.61 -6.05 -6.27
CA ILE A 84 -2.54 -5.89 -4.81
C ILE A 84 -3.84 -5.23 -4.34
N ASN A 85 -4.52 -5.84 -3.38
CA ASN A 85 -5.63 -5.17 -2.70
C ASN A 85 -5.12 -4.22 -1.62
N ILE A 86 -5.66 -3.01 -1.59
CA ILE A 86 -5.46 -2.06 -0.48
C ILE A 86 -6.81 -1.77 0.13
N LEU A 87 -6.96 -2.08 1.41
CA LEU A 87 -8.19 -1.97 2.16
C LEU A 87 -7.99 -1.01 3.33
N LEU A 88 -8.95 -0.11 3.55
CA LEU A 88 -9.00 0.78 4.71
C LEU A 88 -10.23 0.43 5.54
N ASP A 89 -10.04 -0.10 6.75
CA ASP A 89 -11.13 -0.63 7.60
C ASP A 89 -12.06 -1.55 6.77
N ASP A 90 -11.48 -2.50 6.02
CA ASP A 90 -12.12 -3.44 5.08
C ASP A 90 -12.83 -2.81 3.87
N ALA A 91 -12.86 -1.48 3.73
CA ALA A 91 -13.35 -0.80 2.54
C ALA A 91 -12.31 -0.80 1.41
N LYS A 92 -12.74 -1.08 0.18
CA LYS A 92 -11.93 -0.88 -1.03
C LYS A 92 -11.98 0.57 -1.48
N ILE A 93 -10.85 1.06 -1.99
CA ILE A 93 -10.75 2.32 -2.69
C ILE A 93 -9.95 2.12 -3.97
N TYR A 94 -10.42 2.72 -5.05
CA TYR A 94 -9.73 2.71 -6.34
C TYR A 94 -9.45 4.15 -6.78
N GLY A 95 -8.24 4.38 -7.29
CA GLY A 95 -7.93 5.62 -7.97
C GLY A 95 -8.79 5.84 -9.21
N ALA A 96 -8.99 7.08 -9.60
CA ALA A 96 -9.76 7.48 -10.78
C ALA A 96 -8.89 7.59 -12.04
N CYS A 97 -7.59 7.88 -11.89
CA CYS A 97 -6.68 8.00 -13.01
C CYS A 97 -6.38 6.63 -13.65
N PRO A 98 -6.62 6.43 -14.95
CA PRO A 98 -6.33 5.16 -15.62
C PRO A 98 -4.84 4.83 -15.63
N ASN A 99 -3.97 5.80 -15.40
CA ASN A 99 -2.52 5.63 -15.34
C ASN A 99 -1.99 5.57 -13.89
N ARG A 100 -2.89 5.42 -12.89
CA ARG A 100 -2.52 5.27 -11.47
C ARG A 100 -1.70 6.44 -10.93
N MET A 101 -2.05 7.67 -11.31
CA MET A 101 -1.44 8.87 -10.70
C MET A 101 -2.00 9.12 -9.29
N ASP A 102 -3.15 8.54 -8.97
CA ASP A 102 -3.81 8.51 -7.66
C ASP A 102 -3.96 7.04 -7.18
N PRO A 103 -2.87 6.32 -6.85
CA PRO A 103 -2.97 4.95 -6.38
C PRO A 103 -3.75 4.87 -5.06
N SER A 104 -4.33 3.71 -4.76
CA SER A 104 -5.12 3.51 -3.53
C SER A 104 -4.33 3.86 -2.24
N THR A 105 -3.00 3.75 -2.27
CA THR A 105 -2.09 4.15 -1.18
C THR A 105 -2.15 5.64 -0.86
N SER A 106 -2.40 6.52 -1.83
CA SER A 106 -2.44 7.97 -1.64
C SER A 106 -3.67 8.46 -0.87
N HIS A 107 -4.73 7.66 -0.86
CA HIS A 107 -5.98 7.95 -0.14
C HIS A 107 -5.98 7.44 1.30
N VAL A 108 -4.94 6.70 1.71
CA VAL A 108 -4.74 6.26 3.08
C VAL A 108 -3.99 7.33 3.87
N LEU A 109 -4.57 7.76 4.97
CA LEU A 109 -4.09 8.88 5.77
C LEU A 109 -3.17 8.39 6.87
N THR A 110 -1.85 8.58 6.72
CA THR A 110 -0.84 8.01 7.63
C THR A 110 -1.00 8.42 9.10
N ASN A 111 -1.50 9.63 9.39
CA ASN A 111 -1.77 10.08 10.77
C ASN A 111 -2.95 9.37 11.45
N ASN A 112 -3.76 8.64 10.70
CA ASN A 112 -4.95 7.95 11.20
C ASN A 112 -4.72 6.45 11.38
N ILE A 113 -3.58 5.91 10.98
CA ILE A 113 -3.30 4.48 11.00
C ILE A 113 -3.02 4.01 12.43
N GLN A 114 -3.65 2.91 12.81
CA GLN A 114 -3.33 2.15 14.01
C GLN A 114 -2.39 0.98 13.68
N SER A 115 -2.70 0.25 12.60
CA SER A 115 -1.85 -0.84 12.14
C SER A 115 -2.03 -1.08 10.64
N VAL A 116 -1.00 -1.66 10.02
CA VAL A 116 -1.07 -2.15 8.65
C VAL A 116 -0.70 -3.62 8.64
N LYS A 117 -1.59 -4.46 8.12
CA LYS A 117 -1.34 -5.89 7.93
C LYS A 117 -1.10 -6.15 6.44
N VAL A 118 0.09 -6.65 6.11
CA VAL A 118 0.43 -7.10 4.75
C VAL A 118 0.36 -8.61 4.72
N ILE A 119 -0.56 -9.18 3.95
CA ILE A 119 -0.65 -10.61 3.67
C ILE A 119 -0.05 -10.81 2.28
N GLU A 120 1.02 -11.58 2.20
CA GLU A 120 1.72 -11.85 0.95
C GLU A 120 1.22 -13.14 0.33
N GLY A 121 1.02 -13.12 -0.99
CA GLY A 121 0.54 -14.27 -1.74
C GLY A 121 -0.99 -14.42 -1.79
N PRO A 122 -1.49 -15.52 -2.37
CA PRO A 122 -2.90 -15.75 -2.66
C PRO A 122 -3.69 -16.32 -1.46
N TYR A 123 -3.44 -15.82 -0.26
CA TYR A 123 -3.99 -16.37 0.99
C TYR A 123 -5.17 -15.57 1.57
N ASP A 124 -5.68 -14.57 0.86
CA ASP A 124 -6.89 -13.85 1.25
C ASP A 124 -8.06 -14.23 0.36
N VAL A 125 -8.96 -15.05 0.87
CA VAL A 125 -10.20 -15.45 0.18
C VAL A 125 -11.39 -14.55 0.51
N GLU A 126 -11.26 -13.65 1.47
CA GLU A 126 -12.36 -12.77 1.88
C GLU A 126 -12.57 -11.59 0.93
N ASN A 127 -11.56 -11.27 0.10
CA ASN A 127 -11.58 -10.08 -0.74
C ASN A 127 -11.35 -10.40 -2.22
N PHE A 128 -12.16 -9.77 -3.08
CA PHE A 128 -12.07 -9.90 -4.54
C PHE A 128 -10.77 -9.33 -5.09
N GLY A 129 -10.16 -10.02 -6.06
CA GLY A 129 -9.06 -9.51 -6.88
C GLY A 129 -7.67 -9.53 -6.22
N THR A 130 -7.49 -10.23 -5.09
CA THR A 130 -6.17 -10.41 -4.47
C THR A 130 -5.33 -11.37 -5.32
N LEU A 131 -4.27 -10.90 -5.97
CA LEU A 131 -3.39 -11.74 -6.79
C LEU A 131 -2.04 -11.99 -6.12
N SER A 132 -1.30 -10.95 -5.75
CA SER A 132 0.03 -11.04 -5.10
C SER A 132 -0.01 -10.81 -3.59
N GLY A 133 -1.11 -10.27 -3.09
CA GLY A 133 -1.29 -10.00 -1.68
C GLY A 133 -2.30 -8.90 -1.38
N VAL A 134 -2.48 -8.63 -0.10
CA VAL A 134 -3.37 -7.59 0.40
C VAL A 134 -2.69 -6.75 1.48
N VAL A 135 -2.91 -5.44 1.44
CA VAL A 135 -2.54 -4.48 2.47
C VAL A 135 -3.82 -4.04 3.18
N LYS A 136 -4.03 -4.52 4.40
CA LYS A 136 -5.17 -4.14 5.25
C LYS A 136 -4.71 -3.05 6.22
N VAL A 137 -5.29 -1.89 6.10
CA VAL A 137 -5.02 -0.74 6.97
C VAL A 137 -6.16 -0.61 7.96
N GLU A 138 -5.81 -0.63 9.23
CA GLU A 138 -6.73 -0.37 10.33
C GLU A 138 -6.51 1.05 10.84
N THR A 139 -7.57 1.86 10.91
CA THR A 139 -7.50 3.20 11.47
C THR A 139 -7.66 3.16 12.99
N LYS A 140 -7.19 4.22 13.66
CA LYS A 140 -7.31 4.40 15.11
C LYS A 140 -8.75 4.16 15.60
N GLU A 141 -8.90 3.44 16.70
CA GLU A 141 -10.20 3.10 17.27
C GLU A 141 -10.65 4.11 18.33
N PRO A 142 -11.97 4.40 18.42
CA PRO A 142 -12.52 5.24 19.47
C PRO A 142 -12.36 4.61 20.86
N THR A 143 -12.04 5.42 21.85
CA THR A 143 -11.81 4.98 23.24
C THR A 143 -12.86 5.54 24.20
N LYS A 144 -12.96 4.94 25.40
CA LYS A 144 -13.83 5.42 26.47
C LYS A 144 -13.22 6.65 27.16
N ASP A 145 -11.95 6.53 27.53
CA ASP A 145 -11.26 7.59 28.22
C ASP A 145 -10.88 8.71 27.24
N VAL A 146 -11.06 9.95 27.68
CA VAL A 146 -10.70 11.10 26.86
C VAL A 146 -9.18 11.17 26.76
N HIS A 147 -8.69 11.11 25.54
CA HIS A 147 -7.30 11.34 25.22
C HIS A 147 -7.16 11.99 23.85
N GLY A 148 -6.02 12.57 23.61
CA GLY A 148 -5.74 13.17 22.31
C GLY A 148 -4.27 13.41 22.09
N GLU A 149 -3.96 13.74 20.84
CA GLU A 149 -2.62 14.11 20.42
C GLU A 149 -2.64 15.27 19.43
N ILE A 150 -1.63 16.11 19.50
CA ILE A 150 -1.35 17.16 18.52
C ILE A 150 0.09 16.94 18.05
N ASN A 151 0.28 16.90 16.73
CA ASN A 151 1.58 16.77 16.11
C ASN A 151 1.87 17.99 15.24
N LEU A 152 3.07 18.57 15.40
CA LEU A 152 3.60 19.63 14.56
C LEU A 152 4.90 19.15 13.92
N ASN A 153 4.94 19.17 12.60
CA ASN A 153 6.06 18.67 11.82
C ASN A 153 6.59 19.75 10.89
N ALA A 154 7.91 19.80 10.75
CA ALA A 154 8.58 20.59 9.73
C ALA A 154 9.75 19.80 9.16
N GLY A 155 10.06 20.02 7.88
CA GLY A 155 11.14 19.32 7.20
C GLY A 155 11.77 20.12 6.07
N SER A 156 12.76 19.53 5.45
CA SER A 156 13.37 20.07 4.24
C SER A 156 12.32 20.27 3.13
N PHE A 157 12.65 21.03 2.12
CA PHE A 157 11.79 21.29 0.97
C PHE A 157 10.44 21.91 1.35
N GLY A 158 10.46 22.87 2.31
CA GLY A 158 9.26 23.59 2.72
C GLY A 158 8.17 22.75 3.41
N TYR A 159 8.45 21.47 3.73
CA TYR A 159 7.46 20.57 4.30
C TYR A 159 6.99 21.04 5.67
N LYS A 160 5.67 21.06 5.84
CA LYS A 160 5.00 21.36 7.12
C LYS A 160 3.76 20.50 7.25
N LYS A 161 3.50 20.03 8.46
CA LYS A 161 2.27 19.30 8.80
C LYS A 161 1.81 19.66 10.21
N ALA A 162 0.52 19.83 10.37
CA ALA A 162 -0.13 19.88 11.67
C ALA A 162 -1.25 18.86 11.69
N SER A 163 -1.33 18.05 12.74
CA SER A 163 -2.43 17.11 12.94
C SER A 163 -2.92 17.12 14.37
N ALA A 164 -4.20 16.83 14.55
CA ALA A 164 -4.84 16.70 15.86
C ALA A 164 -5.79 15.49 15.83
N THR A 165 -5.73 14.67 16.88
CA THR A 165 -6.63 13.55 17.11
C THR A 165 -7.19 13.66 18.51
N VAL A 166 -8.48 13.47 18.69
CA VAL A 166 -9.13 13.36 19.98
C VAL A 166 -10.11 12.21 19.99
N SER A 167 -10.14 11.46 21.07
CA SER A 167 -11.07 10.36 21.26
C SER A 167 -11.62 10.39 22.69
N GLY A 168 -12.85 9.90 22.87
CA GLY A 168 -13.48 9.77 24.18
C GLY A 168 -14.92 9.30 24.07
N GLY A 169 -15.51 8.93 25.21
CA GLY A 169 -16.89 8.48 25.21
C GLY A 169 -17.35 7.84 26.52
N THR A 170 -18.24 6.88 26.37
CA THR A 170 -18.81 6.07 27.44
C THR A 170 -18.73 4.59 27.06
N ASP A 171 -19.19 3.68 27.92
CA ASP A 171 -19.25 2.25 27.58
C ASP A 171 -20.19 1.97 26.38
N ARG A 172 -21.20 2.80 26.16
CA ARG A 172 -22.17 2.64 25.06
C ARG A 172 -21.81 3.40 23.80
N PHE A 173 -21.21 4.58 23.92
CA PHE A 173 -20.89 5.41 22.76
C PHE A 173 -19.49 5.98 22.88
N LYS A 174 -18.69 5.78 21.84
CA LYS A 174 -17.34 6.31 21.73
C LYS A 174 -17.19 7.03 20.40
N LEU A 175 -16.42 8.10 20.39
CA LEU A 175 -16.15 8.94 19.22
C LEU A 175 -14.66 9.24 19.11
N LEU A 176 -14.14 9.19 17.89
CA LEU A 176 -12.81 9.67 17.52
C LEU A 176 -12.94 10.66 16.36
N VAL A 177 -12.20 11.76 16.46
CA VAL A 177 -12.03 12.71 15.36
C VAL A 177 -10.54 12.98 15.18
N SER A 178 -10.06 12.90 13.96
CA SER A 178 -8.68 13.20 13.59
C SER A 178 -8.66 14.07 12.34
N THR A 179 -7.81 15.09 12.34
CA THR A 179 -7.64 16.00 11.19
C THR A 179 -6.18 16.32 10.99
N SER A 180 -5.80 16.61 9.75
CA SER A 180 -4.47 17.12 9.43
C SER A 180 -4.50 18.10 8.26
N THR A 181 -3.48 18.95 8.23
CA THR A 181 -3.12 19.75 7.06
C THR A 181 -1.63 19.62 6.82
N GLU A 182 -1.22 19.49 5.57
CA GLU A 182 0.19 19.38 5.19
C GLU A 182 0.45 19.96 3.81
N GLU A 183 1.68 20.41 3.61
CA GLU A 183 2.15 20.97 2.35
C GLU A 183 3.64 20.70 2.17
N GLY A 184 4.11 20.69 0.94
CA GLY A 184 5.53 20.57 0.61
C GLY A 184 5.86 21.21 -0.73
N ASP A 185 7.08 21.72 -0.84
CA ASP A 185 7.66 22.18 -2.09
C ASP A 185 8.21 20.99 -2.90
N GLN A 186 8.67 21.24 -4.13
CA GLN A 186 9.39 20.24 -4.90
C GLN A 186 10.63 19.78 -4.13
N TYR A 187 10.77 18.48 -3.90
CA TYR A 187 11.99 17.99 -3.26
C TYR A 187 13.19 18.16 -4.21
N LYS A 188 14.38 18.21 -3.62
CA LYS A 188 15.64 18.22 -4.33
C LYS A 188 16.33 16.87 -4.24
N ASP A 189 16.91 16.44 -5.35
CA ASP A 189 17.74 15.23 -5.38
C ASP A 189 19.12 15.46 -4.75
N GLY A 190 19.98 14.44 -4.73
CA GLY A 190 21.32 14.54 -4.17
C GLY A 190 22.29 15.45 -4.95
N ASN A 191 21.91 15.90 -6.16
CA ASN A 191 22.64 16.93 -6.92
C ASN A 191 22.12 18.35 -6.60
N GLY A 192 21.06 18.46 -5.79
CA GLY A 192 20.41 19.71 -5.44
C GLY A 192 19.35 20.18 -6.43
N ASN A 193 18.98 19.36 -7.43
CA ASN A 193 18.01 19.68 -8.46
C ASN A 193 16.59 19.38 -7.98
N ASP A 194 15.69 20.36 -8.09
CA ASP A 194 14.25 20.18 -7.89
C ASP A 194 13.58 19.56 -9.14
N PHE A 195 12.25 19.38 -9.12
CA PHE A 195 11.53 18.78 -10.26
C PHE A 195 11.74 19.56 -11.57
N SER A 196 11.71 20.87 -11.51
CA SER A 196 11.88 21.75 -12.67
C SER A 196 13.31 21.68 -13.22
N GLU A 197 14.29 21.67 -12.33
CA GLU A 197 15.72 21.55 -12.67
C GLU A 197 16.02 20.17 -13.26
N GLN A 198 15.48 19.09 -12.69
CA GLN A 198 15.60 17.74 -13.25
C GLN A 198 14.92 17.62 -14.62
N GLN A 199 13.77 18.29 -14.87
CA GLN A 199 13.14 18.30 -16.18
C GLN A 199 14.05 18.93 -17.25
N ILE A 200 14.75 20.01 -16.90
CA ILE A 200 15.69 20.68 -17.79
C ILE A 200 16.91 19.80 -18.06
N GLU A 201 17.52 19.23 -17.00
CA GLU A 201 18.68 18.34 -17.10
C GLU A 201 18.40 17.13 -17.99
N LYS A 202 17.20 16.55 -17.87
CA LYS A 202 16.78 15.35 -18.63
C LYS A 202 16.22 15.70 -20.03
N ASN A 203 16.32 16.94 -20.46
CA ASN A 203 15.84 17.41 -21.76
C ASN A 203 14.34 17.13 -22.01
N VAL A 204 13.52 17.24 -20.99
CA VAL A 204 12.06 17.15 -21.12
C VAL A 204 11.59 18.23 -22.12
N PRO A 205 10.70 17.89 -23.08
CA PRO A 205 10.18 18.89 -24.02
C PRO A 205 9.60 20.12 -23.31
N TYR A 206 9.90 21.33 -23.80
CA TYR A 206 9.52 22.59 -23.17
C TYR A 206 8.05 22.66 -22.75
N THR A 207 7.14 22.17 -23.59
CA THR A 207 5.69 22.16 -23.32
C THR A 207 5.29 21.24 -22.16
N ASN A 208 6.17 20.36 -21.73
CA ASN A 208 5.98 19.46 -20.59
C ASN A 208 6.74 19.91 -19.34
N GLN A 209 7.58 20.97 -19.45
CA GLN A 209 8.25 21.57 -18.30
C GLN A 209 7.28 22.46 -17.52
N TYR A 210 7.52 22.62 -16.23
CA TYR A 210 6.73 23.52 -15.39
C TYR A 210 6.87 24.97 -15.79
N SER A 211 5.77 25.71 -15.86
CA SER A 211 5.74 27.15 -16.17
C SER A 211 6.17 28.02 -15.00
N ASN A 212 5.98 27.54 -13.78
CA ASN A 212 6.44 28.16 -12.54
C ASN A 212 7.32 27.15 -11.78
N THR A 213 8.61 27.42 -11.69
CA THR A 213 9.59 26.53 -11.04
C THR A 213 9.55 26.57 -9.51
N LYS A 214 8.81 27.51 -8.91
CA LYS A 214 8.71 27.70 -7.45
C LYS A 214 7.35 27.30 -6.87
N GLN A 215 6.52 26.58 -7.64
CA GLN A 215 5.23 26.13 -7.14
C GLN A 215 5.41 24.97 -6.14
N LYS A 216 4.47 24.87 -5.18
CA LYS A 216 4.42 23.73 -4.27
C LYS A 216 4.25 22.43 -5.03
N ALA A 217 4.74 21.33 -4.46
CA ALA A 217 4.56 20.01 -5.03
C ALA A 217 3.21 19.41 -4.66
N PHE A 218 2.64 19.79 -3.51
CA PHE A 218 1.31 19.39 -3.07
C PHE A 218 0.84 20.20 -1.87
N GLU A 219 -0.49 20.20 -1.67
CA GLU A 219 -1.18 20.58 -0.44
C GLU A 219 -2.21 19.51 -0.11
N LYS A 220 -2.36 19.10 1.17
CA LYS A 220 -3.29 18.04 1.57
C LYS A 220 -3.97 18.36 2.90
N LYS A 221 -5.28 18.09 2.97
CA LYS A 221 -6.11 18.21 4.18
C LYS A 221 -6.88 16.91 4.37
N THR A 222 -6.98 16.46 5.61
CA THR A 222 -7.59 15.17 5.92
C THR A 222 -8.55 15.24 7.09
N LEU A 223 -9.54 14.38 7.09
CA LEU A 223 -10.47 14.18 8.20
C LEU A 223 -10.77 12.70 8.36
N LEU A 224 -10.72 12.20 9.59
CA LEU A 224 -11.32 10.92 10.01
C LEU A 224 -12.29 11.20 11.15
N THR A 225 -13.48 10.65 11.05
CA THR A 225 -14.43 10.55 12.15
C THR A 225 -14.89 9.11 12.28
N LYS A 226 -14.75 8.53 13.47
CA LYS A 226 -15.13 7.14 13.74
C LYS A 226 -15.98 7.09 15.00
N GLY A 227 -17.15 6.50 14.90
CA GLY A 227 -18.10 6.29 16.01
C GLY A 227 -18.29 4.80 16.26
N GLN A 228 -18.38 4.42 17.54
CA GLN A 228 -18.74 3.06 17.98
C GLN A 228 -19.92 3.16 18.93
N PHE A 229 -20.94 2.35 18.68
CA PHE A 229 -22.11 2.22 19.52
C PHE A 229 -22.28 0.76 19.96
N ASN A 230 -22.10 0.48 21.25
CA ASN A 230 -22.33 -0.82 21.84
C ASN A 230 -23.82 -0.94 22.23
N ILE A 231 -24.55 -1.80 21.53
CA ILE A 231 -25.96 -2.11 21.83
C ILE A 231 -26.02 -2.85 23.16
N ASN A 232 -25.13 -3.82 23.33
CA ASN A 232 -24.83 -4.56 24.55
C ASN A 232 -23.39 -5.12 24.47
N ASP A 233 -22.98 -6.00 25.39
CA ASP A 233 -21.62 -6.55 25.46
C ASP A 233 -21.26 -7.43 24.24
N ASP A 234 -22.25 -8.00 23.56
CA ASP A 234 -22.06 -8.88 22.41
C ASP A 234 -22.36 -8.23 21.07
N GLN A 235 -22.90 -7.00 21.05
CA GLN A 235 -23.34 -6.37 19.81
C GLN A 235 -22.85 -4.92 19.71
N GLU A 236 -22.23 -4.60 18.59
CA GLU A 236 -21.72 -3.26 18.30
C GLU A 236 -22.00 -2.81 16.87
N ILE A 237 -22.12 -1.51 16.69
CA ILE A 237 -22.17 -0.83 15.40
C ILE A 237 -20.96 0.12 15.34
N LYS A 238 -20.21 0.06 14.25
CA LYS A 238 -19.12 1.00 13.93
C LYS A 238 -19.47 1.78 12.68
N LEU A 239 -19.18 3.08 12.71
CA LEU A 239 -19.38 4.00 11.60
C LEU A 239 -18.07 4.77 11.40
N SER A 240 -17.59 4.89 10.17
CA SER A 240 -16.47 5.78 9.88
C SER A 240 -16.71 6.64 8.64
N TYR A 241 -16.09 7.81 8.66
CA TYR A 241 -15.97 8.70 7.51
C TYR A 241 -14.52 9.19 7.43
N THR A 242 -13.88 8.92 6.29
CA THR A 242 -12.54 9.42 5.96
C THR A 242 -12.63 10.32 4.73
N ALA A 243 -12.03 11.50 4.81
CA ALA A 243 -11.94 12.43 3.69
C ALA A 243 -10.49 12.85 3.46
N ASN A 244 -10.11 12.89 2.19
CA ASN A 244 -8.87 13.48 1.70
C ASN A 244 -9.20 14.60 0.71
N ARG A 245 -8.47 15.72 0.82
CA ARG A 245 -8.52 16.85 -0.11
C ARG A 245 -7.09 17.27 -0.39
N SER A 246 -6.65 17.00 -1.61
CA SER A 246 -5.27 17.29 -2.03
C SER A 246 -5.30 18.20 -3.26
N ASP A 247 -4.48 19.23 -3.28
CA ASP A 247 -4.43 20.22 -4.34
C ASP A 247 -3.03 20.26 -4.98
N ASN A 248 -2.97 20.58 -6.26
CA ASN A 248 -1.75 20.88 -7.03
C ASN A 248 -0.67 19.77 -6.94
N ILE A 249 -1.06 18.50 -7.15
CA ILE A 249 -0.11 17.38 -7.05
C ILE A 249 0.72 17.31 -8.35
N LEU A 250 2.03 17.56 -8.22
CA LEU A 250 2.95 17.56 -9.34
C LEU A 250 3.43 16.14 -9.70
N TYR A 251 3.40 15.82 -10.99
CA TYR A 251 3.93 14.57 -11.56
C TYR A 251 5.03 14.86 -12.59
N PRO A 252 6.28 15.05 -12.13
CA PRO A 252 7.35 15.59 -12.99
C PRO A 252 7.70 14.71 -14.21
N THR A 253 7.42 13.40 -14.14
CA THR A 253 7.67 12.45 -15.22
C THR A 253 6.51 12.35 -16.23
N GLY A 254 5.36 12.91 -15.88
CA GLY A 254 4.15 12.90 -16.71
C GLY A 254 3.99 14.18 -17.53
N SER A 255 3.01 14.19 -18.41
CA SER A 255 2.62 15.38 -19.21
C SER A 255 1.55 16.25 -18.54
N MET A 256 0.92 15.79 -17.49
CA MET A 256 -0.17 16.45 -16.76
C MET A 256 0.07 16.32 -15.26
N ASP A 257 -0.51 17.24 -14.49
CA ASP A 257 -0.52 17.25 -13.03
C ASP A 257 -1.97 17.17 -12.54
N ALA A 258 -2.18 16.72 -11.29
CA ALA A 258 -3.52 16.75 -10.71
C ALA A 258 -3.83 18.16 -10.22
N ASP A 259 -4.93 18.72 -10.68
CA ASP A 259 -5.46 19.98 -10.18
C ASP A 259 -5.91 19.79 -8.72
N TYR A 260 -6.54 18.65 -8.43
CA TYR A 260 -6.86 18.15 -7.11
C TYR A 260 -7.02 16.63 -7.11
N ASP A 261 -7.03 16.01 -5.93
CA ASP A 261 -7.28 14.59 -5.72
C ASP A 261 -8.11 14.42 -4.44
N ASP A 262 -9.43 14.36 -4.63
CA ASP A 262 -10.41 14.32 -3.56
C ASP A 262 -10.98 12.93 -3.39
N SER A 263 -11.01 12.44 -2.15
CA SER A 263 -11.66 11.16 -1.85
C SER A 263 -12.52 11.18 -0.60
N ASN A 264 -13.54 10.32 -0.59
CA ASN A 264 -14.38 10.05 0.56
C ASN A 264 -14.52 8.54 0.74
N ILE A 265 -14.47 8.08 1.98
CA ILE A 265 -14.66 6.67 2.34
C ILE A 265 -15.62 6.62 3.52
N TYR A 266 -16.69 5.86 3.39
CA TYR A 266 -17.69 5.62 4.42
C TYR A 266 -17.73 4.14 4.72
N THR A 267 -17.72 3.78 6.00
CA THR A 267 -17.92 2.38 6.44
C THR A 267 -19.01 2.28 7.48
N VAL A 268 -19.76 1.19 7.43
CA VAL A 268 -20.76 0.80 8.42
C VAL A 268 -20.54 -0.67 8.71
N GLY A 269 -20.22 -1.01 9.95
CA GLY A 269 -20.05 -2.38 10.41
C GLY A 269 -21.00 -2.71 11.55
N TYR A 270 -21.64 -3.88 11.52
CA TYR A 270 -22.35 -4.46 12.64
C TYR A 270 -21.74 -5.79 12.99
N THR A 271 -21.39 -5.97 14.25
CA THR A 271 -20.85 -7.23 14.78
C THR A 271 -21.74 -7.75 15.90
N ALA A 272 -22.13 -9.01 15.80
CA ALA A 272 -22.82 -9.72 16.87
C ALA A 272 -22.05 -11.00 17.23
N ARG A 273 -21.83 -11.21 18.52
CA ARG A 273 -21.06 -12.34 19.08
C ARG A 273 -21.96 -13.24 19.93
N ASN A 274 -21.54 -14.47 20.14
CA ASN A 274 -22.19 -15.41 21.05
C ASN A 274 -23.68 -15.68 20.75
N LEU A 275 -24.05 -15.78 19.47
CA LEU A 275 -25.44 -16.06 19.02
C LEU A 275 -25.81 -17.56 19.14
N GLY A 276 -25.32 -18.22 20.18
CA GLY A 276 -25.57 -19.63 20.45
C GLY A 276 -24.76 -20.58 19.55
N ASN A 277 -25.33 -21.75 19.24
CA ASN A 277 -24.65 -22.77 18.44
C ASN A 277 -24.57 -22.46 16.94
N PHE A 278 -25.32 -21.44 16.48
CA PHE A 278 -25.41 -21.09 15.06
C PHE A 278 -24.37 -20.08 14.62
N SER A 279 -23.82 -19.31 15.56
CA SER A 279 -22.85 -18.28 15.26
C SER A 279 -22.03 -17.92 16.48
N LYS A 280 -20.72 -17.95 16.33
CA LYS A 280 -19.77 -17.40 17.28
C LYS A 280 -19.61 -15.90 17.06
N GLU A 281 -19.59 -15.51 15.78
CA GLU A 281 -19.55 -14.11 15.35
C GLU A 281 -20.21 -13.94 13.99
N LEU A 282 -21.12 -12.97 13.90
CA LEU A 282 -21.74 -12.50 12.68
C LEU A 282 -21.28 -11.07 12.42
N ASN A 283 -20.74 -10.81 11.21
CA ASN A 283 -20.36 -9.49 10.74
C ASN A 283 -21.20 -9.11 9.51
N LEU A 284 -21.71 -7.88 9.51
CA LEU A 284 -22.37 -7.24 8.39
C LEU A 284 -21.64 -5.93 8.10
N ASP A 285 -20.97 -5.86 6.97
CA ASP A 285 -20.18 -4.71 6.59
C ASP A 285 -20.72 -4.10 5.29
N TYR A 286 -20.77 -2.78 5.27
CA TYR A 286 -21.08 -1.99 4.09
C TYR A 286 -20.08 -0.85 3.98
N TYR A 287 -19.63 -0.57 2.77
CA TYR A 287 -18.78 0.57 2.50
C TYR A 287 -19.15 1.26 1.18
N TYR A 288 -18.81 2.53 1.13
CA TYR A 288 -18.82 3.34 -0.09
C TYR A 288 -17.56 4.18 -0.12
N SER A 289 -16.88 4.20 -1.26
CA SER A 289 -15.78 5.14 -1.50
C SER A 289 -15.91 5.80 -2.87
N ASP A 290 -15.43 7.04 -2.97
CA ASP A 290 -15.34 7.77 -4.23
C ASP A 290 -14.03 8.56 -4.31
N VAL A 291 -13.55 8.74 -5.55
CA VAL A 291 -12.37 9.54 -5.90
C VAL A 291 -12.70 10.41 -7.10
N ASP A 292 -12.35 11.69 -7.01
CA ASP A 292 -12.44 12.68 -8.09
C ASP A 292 -11.04 13.24 -8.37
N HIS A 293 -10.51 12.96 -9.56
CA HIS A 293 -9.12 13.24 -9.91
C HIS A 293 -9.03 13.91 -11.29
N PRO A 294 -9.19 15.25 -11.38
CA PRO A 294 -8.93 16.00 -12.60
C PRO A 294 -7.42 16.20 -12.79
N MET A 295 -6.97 15.94 -14.00
CA MET A 295 -5.61 16.22 -14.44
C MET A 295 -5.60 17.28 -15.53
N SER A 296 -4.61 18.16 -15.50
CA SER A 296 -4.47 19.19 -16.53
C SER A 296 -3.02 19.51 -16.88
N THR A 297 -2.85 20.26 -17.96
CA THR A 297 -1.57 20.88 -18.35
C THR A 297 -1.46 22.33 -17.86
N THR A 298 -2.29 22.76 -16.91
CA THR A 298 -2.36 24.15 -16.43
C THR A 298 -1.03 24.63 -15.86
N LEU A 299 -0.29 23.75 -15.18
CA LEU A 299 0.99 24.06 -14.55
C LEU A 299 2.20 23.93 -15.51
N ARG A 300 1.96 23.55 -16.78
CA ARG A 300 3.01 23.34 -17.80
C ARG A 300 3.15 24.54 -18.72
N ASN A 301 4.30 24.63 -19.41
CA ASN A 301 4.49 25.63 -20.45
C ASN A 301 3.49 25.42 -21.58
N ARG A 302 2.91 26.52 -22.07
CA ARG A 302 1.89 26.45 -23.12
C ARG A 302 2.50 26.38 -24.49
N LYS A 303 1.90 25.60 -25.36
CA LYS A 303 2.24 25.53 -26.77
C LYS A 303 1.64 26.75 -27.49
N MET A 304 2.44 27.44 -28.28
CA MET A 304 1.95 28.47 -29.17
C MET A 304 1.25 27.83 -30.39
N THR A 305 0.12 28.36 -30.80
CA THR A 305 -0.54 27.92 -32.04
C THR A 305 0.31 28.34 -33.23
N PRO A 306 0.52 27.45 -34.23
CA PRO A 306 1.20 27.86 -35.47
C PRO A 306 0.47 29.03 -36.11
N ASN A 307 1.20 30.06 -36.48
CA ASN A 307 0.69 31.28 -37.15
C ASN A 307 -0.23 32.18 -36.28
N SER A 308 -0.25 32.02 -34.97
CA SER A 308 -1.04 32.85 -34.04
C SER A 308 -0.22 33.14 -32.79
N MET A 309 -0.37 34.34 -32.22
CA MET A 309 0.16 34.66 -30.89
C MET A 309 -0.70 34.09 -29.76
N MET A 310 -1.75 33.32 -30.08
CA MET A 310 -2.64 32.76 -29.08
C MET A 310 -2.03 31.46 -28.50
N THR A 311 -1.98 31.34 -27.19
CA THR A 311 -1.65 30.10 -26.52
C THR A 311 -2.83 29.13 -26.57
N MET A 312 -2.55 27.85 -26.75
CA MET A 312 -3.61 26.81 -26.63
C MET A 312 -4.13 26.75 -25.18
N ASP A 313 -5.42 26.50 -25.04
CA ASP A 313 -5.99 26.23 -23.73
C ASP A 313 -5.37 24.96 -23.09
N PRO A 314 -5.26 24.90 -21.76
CA PRO A 314 -4.81 23.70 -21.08
C PRO A 314 -5.68 22.49 -21.46
N MET A 315 -5.04 21.36 -21.69
CA MET A 315 -5.77 20.09 -21.77
C MET A 315 -6.23 19.69 -20.37
N VAL A 316 -7.45 19.19 -20.28
CA VAL A 316 -8.04 18.70 -19.04
C VAL A 316 -8.56 17.28 -19.28
N SER A 317 -8.29 16.38 -18.32
CA SER A 317 -8.82 15.04 -18.28
C SER A 317 -9.35 14.78 -16.88
N ARG A 318 -10.65 14.63 -16.72
CA ARG A 318 -11.28 14.39 -15.43
C ARG A 318 -11.97 13.04 -15.41
N LEU A 319 -11.52 12.20 -14.51
CA LEU A 319 -12.15 10.92 -14.24
C LEU A 319 -12.56 10.82 -12.77
N LYS A 320 -13.62 10.06 -12.55
CA LYS A 320 -14.13 9.72 -11.22
C LYS A 320 -14.29 8.23 -11.10
N THR A 321 -14.02 7.72 -9.93
CA THR A 321 -14.38 6.34 -9.56
C THR A 321 -15.22 6.35 -8.30
N SER A 322 -16.15 5.42 -8.19
CA SER A 322 -16.80 5.11 -6.93
C SER A 322 -16.98 3.60 -6.82
N ILE A 323 -16.99 3.11 -5.61
CA ILE A 323 -17.31 1.71 -5.33
C ILE A 323 -18.17 1.65 -4.08
N TRP A 324 -19.23 0.85 -4.14
CA TRP A 324 -19.89 0.36 -2.93
C TRP A 324 -19.71 -1.15 -2.83
N GLY A 325 -19.65 -1.65 -1.61
CA GLY A 325 -19.61 -3.07 -1.35
C GLY A 325 -20.31 -3.45 -0.06
N SER A 326 -20.70 -4.70 0.02
CA SER A 326 -21.31 -5.28 1.23
C SER A 326 -20.80 -6.70 1.42
N LYS A 327 -20.47 -7.01 2.65
CA LYS A 327 -19.99 -8.33 3.06
C LYS A 327 -20.79 -8.82 4.27
N VAL A 328 -21.23 -10.07 4.20
CA VAL A 328 -21.84 -10.78 5.31
C VAL A 328 -21.00 -11.99 5.60
N LYS A 329 -20.49 -12.15 6.81
CA LYS A 329 -19.75 -13.35 7.22
C LYS A 329 -20.22 -13.86 8.57
N ASN A 330 -20.33 -15.16 8.67
CA ASN A 330 -20.67 -15.87 9.88
C ASN A 330 -19.60 -16.91 10.23
N SER A 331 -19.09 -16.83 11.43
CA SER A 331 -18.12 -17.78 11.96
C SER A 331 -18.80 -18.70 12.99
N VAL A 332 -18.64 -19.99 12.83
CA VAL A 332 -19.21 -21.02 13.69
C VAL A 332 -18.13 -22.03 14.08
N GLU A 333 -18.19 -22.53 15.30
CA GLU A 333 -17.29 -23.58 15.78
C GLU A 333 -17.93 -24.95 15.55
N VAL A 334 -17.31 -25.77 14.71
CA VAL A 334 -17.78 -27.11 14.36
C VAL A 334 -16.64 -28.12 14.53
N ALA A 335 -16.79 -29.10 15.41
CA ALA A 335 -15.81 -30.16 15.64
C ALA A 335 -14.38 -29.63 15.85
N ASP A 336 -14.23 -28.68 16.77
CA ASP A 336 -12.98 -27.98 17.11
C ASP A 336 -12.33 -27.24 15.93
N SER A 337 -13.12 -26.88 14.91
CA SER A 337 -12.70 -26.05 13.79
C SER A 337 -13.49 -24.76 13.78
N LEU A 338 -12.84 -23.63 13.50
CA LEU A 338 -13.53 -22.38 13.21
C LEU A 338 -13.84 -22.34 11.72
N VAL A 339 -15.13 -22.36 11.39
CA VAL A 339 -15.62 -22.30 10.00
C VAL A 339 -16.26 -20.92 9.78
N THR A 340 -15.69 -20.15 8.87
CA THR A 340 -16.25 -18.87 8.42
C THR A 340 -16.83 -19.04 7.02
N VAL A 341 -18.07 -18.63 6.82
CA VAL A 341 -18.72 -18.59 5.51
C VAL A 341 -19.21 -17.17 5.27
N GLY A 342 -19.04 -16.65 4.06
CA GLY A 342 -19.46 -15.29 3.75
C GLY A 342 -19.93 -15.11 2.32
N LEU A 343 -20.69 -14.03 2.15
CA LEU A 343 -21.11 -13.46 0.88
C LEU A 343 -20.45 -12.09 0.73
N ASP A 344 -19.96 -11.79 -0.47
CA ASP A 344 -19.33 -10.52 -0.78
C ASP A 344 -19.86 -10.00 -2.11
N THR A 345 -20.20 -8.73 -2.17
CA THR A 345 -20.61 -8.08 -3.42
C THR A 345 -20.09 -6.66 -3.48
N SER A 346 -19.71 -6.22 -4.67
CA SER A 346 -19.29 -4.84 -4.91
C SER A 346 -19.63 -4.38 -6.32
N VAL A 347 -19.85 -3.07 -6.47
CA VAL A 347 -20.01 -2.41 -7.76
C VAL A 347 -19.07 -1.22 -7.83
N ARG A 348 -18.10 -1.27 -8.73
CA ARG A 348 -17.21 -0.16 -9.07
C ARG A 348 -17.74 0.56 -10.30
N ASN A 349 -17.92 1.87 -10.19
CA ASN A 349 -18.27 2.75 -11.30
C ASN A 349 -17.02 3.58 -11.66
N TRP A 350 -16.62 3.56 -12.91
CA TRP A 350 -15.53 4.39 -13.42
C TRP A 350 -16.05 5.28 -14.55
N ARG A 351 -15.98 6.59 -14.37
CA ARG A 351 -16.65 7.57 -15.22
C ARG A 351 -15.66 8.62 -15.75
N ALA A 352 -15.70 8.84 -17.06
CA ALA A 352 -15.11 10.03 -17.69
C ALA A 352 -16.09 11.20 -17.56
N VAL A 353 -15.62 12.33 -17.05
CA VAL A 353 -16.41 13.55 -16.80
C VAL A 353 -15.77 14.70 -17.55
N ASP A 354 -16.59 15.49 -18.27
CA ASP A 354 -16.16 16.71 -18.96
C ASP A 354 -14.94 16.52 -19.91
N THR A 355 -14.84 15.33 -20.52
CA THR A 355 -13.76 14.99 -21.46
C THR A 355 -14.36 14.62 -22.81
N ALA A 356 -14.00 15.36 -23.85
CA ALA A 356 -14.53 15.14 -25.21
C ALA A 356 -14.07 13.80 -25.81
N THR A 357 -12.85 13.36 -25.46
CA THR A 357 -12.25 12.10 -25.91
C THR A 357 -11.61 11.39 -24.72
N PRO A 358 -12.38 10.65 -23.93
CA PRO A 358 -11.84 9.97 -22.76
C PRO A 358 -10.86 8.85 -23.16
N SER A 359 -9.78 8.69 -22.40
CA SER A 359 -8.82 7.58 -22.60
C SER A 359 -9.42 6.21 -22.31
N ILE A 360 -10.46 6.16 -21.45
CA ILE A 360 -11.27 4.98 -21.19
C ILE A 360 -12.76 5.35 -21.25
N PRO A 361 -13.65 4.46 -21.69
CA PRO A 361 -15.09 4.67 -21.63
C PRO A 361 -15.57 4.57 -20.17
N SER A 362 -16.73 5.14 -19.89
CA SER A 362 -17.43 4.90 -18.64
C SER A 362 -17.81 3.41 -18.52
N SER A 363 -17.48 2.80 -17.39
CA SER A 363 -17.63 1.36 -17.17
C SER A 363 -18.11 1.04 -15.76
N ASP A 364 -18.74 -0.10 -15.61
CA ASP A 364 -19.17 -0.68 -14.34
C ASP A 364 -18.57 -2.07 -14.18
N THR A 365 -18.01 -2.36 -13.01
CA THR A 365 -17.53 -3.68 -12.65
C THR A 365 -18.31 -4.19 -11.45
N THR A 366 -19.12 -5.22 -11.65
CA THR A 366 -19.94 -5.86 -10.61
C THR A 366 -19.34 -7.20 -10.23
N ASN A 367 -19.00 -7.38 -8.96
CA ASN A 367 -18.56 -8.66 -8.40
C ASN A 367 -19.59 -9.21 -7.42
N LYS A 368 -19.82 -10.52 -7.48
CA LYS A 368 -20.63 -11.29 -6.52
C LYS A 368 -19.88 -12.55 -6.17
N ALA A 369 -19.74 -12.84 -4.88
CA ALA A 369 -18.96 -13.98 -4.45
C ALA A 369 -19.52 -14.68 -3.20
N ILE A 370 -19.15 -15.94 -3.09
CA ILE A 370 -19.25 -16.72 -1.86
C ILE A 370 -17.86 -17.20 -1.49
N PHE A 371 -17.53 -17.15 -0.20
CA PHE A 371 -16.26 -17.65 0.31
C PHE A 371 -16.44 -18.47 1.59
N SER A 372 -15.45 -19.31 1.87
CA SER A 372 -15.36 -20.05 3.12
C SER A 372 -13.90 -20.14 3.56
N LYS A 373 -13.70 -20.08 4.88
CA LYS A 373 -12.42 -20.31 5.54
C LYS A 373 -12.60 -21.30 6.67
N ILE A 374 -11.72 -22.27 6.79
CA ILE A 374 -11.71 -23.29 7.84
C ILE A 374 -10.35 -23.21 8.53
N GLU A 375 -10.36 -23.00 9.84
CA GLU A 375 -9.17 -22.95 10.68
C GLU A 375 -9.26 -24.08 11.70
N LYS A 376 -8.22 -24.92 11.78
CA LYS A 376 -8.17 -26.05 12.71
C LYS A 376 -6.77 -26.32 13.22
N SER A 377 -6.67 -26.59 14.53
CA SER A 377 -5.42 -27.00 15.17
C SER A 377 -5.41 -28.51 15.42
N PHE A 378 -4.35 -29.18 14.99
CA PHE A 378 -4.06 -30.59 15.24
C PHE A 378 -2.79 -30.72 16.09
N GLY A 379 -2.92 -30.46 17.38
CA GLY A 379 -1.80 -30.44 18.32
C GLY A 379 -0.81 -29.31 17.98
N LYS A 380 0.33 -29.64 17.36
CA LYS A 380 1.35 -28.67 16.96
C LYS A 380 1.14 -28.08 15.55
N LEU A 381 0.20 -28.61 14.79
CA LEU A 381 -0.08 -28.19 13.41
C LEU A 381 -1.36 -27.37 13.37
N ASP A 382 -1.24 -26.10 12.99
CA ASP A 382 -2.36 -25.23 12.69
C ASP A 382 -2.55 -25.18 11.17
N LEU A 383 -3.77 -25.45 10.69
CA LEU A 383 -4.13 -25.44 9.28
C LEU A 383 -5.23 -24.42 9.02
N GLU A 384 -5.06 -23.67 7.95
CA GLU A 384 -6.08 -22.82 7.34
C GLU A 384 -6.36 -23.32 5.92
N PHE A 385 -7.63 -23.49 5.60
CA PHE A 385 -8.11 -23.75 4.23
C PHE A 385 -9.08 -22.66 3.85
N GLY A 386 -8.84 -22.00 2.72
CA GLY A 386 -9.70 -20.97 2.16
C GLY A 386 -10.20 -21.32 0.78
N THR A 387 -11.44 -20.94 0.46
CA THR A 387 -11.99 -21.03 -0.90
C THR A 387 -12.93 -19.87 -1.18
N ARG A 388 -12.95 -19.41 -2.44
CA ARG A 388 -13.80 -18.33 -2.93
C ARG A 388 -14.21 -18.59 -4.36
N TYR A 389 -15.50 -18.36 -4.65
CA TYR A 389 -16.07 -18.37 -5.99
C TYR A 389 -16.58 -16.97 -6.32
N ASP A 390 -16.06 -16.41 -7.42
CA ASP A 390 -16.40 -15.09 -7.92
C ASP A 390 -17.14 -15.18 -9.25
N TYR A 391 -18.17 -14.34 -9.41
CA TYR A 391 -18.80 -14.01 -10.68
C TYR A 391 -18.68 -12.49 -10.88
N THR A 392 -18.04 -12.10 -11.98
CA THR A 392 -17.76 -10.68 -12.27
C THR A 392 -18.26 -10.30 -13.66
N ASP A 393 -19.05 -9.23 -13.72
CA ASP A 393 -19.46 -8.56 -14.96
C ASP A 393 -18.68 -7.24 -15.09
N VAL A 394 -18.15 -6.97 -16.30
CA VAL A 394 -17.56 -5.67 -16.66
C VAL A 394 -18.34 -5.10 -17.83
N ASP A 395 -19.17 -4.10 -17.55
CA ASP A 395 -20.04 -3.45 -18.50
C ASP A 395 -19.48 -2.09 -18.94
N THR A 396 -19.70 -1.75 -20.21
CA THR A 396 -19.30 -0.43 -20.74
C THR A 396 -20.39 0.18 -21.60
N SER A 397 -20.70 1.45 -21.37
CA SER A 397 -21.87 2.11 -21.96
C SER A 397 -21.61 2.88 -23.26
N LYS A 398 -20.35 2.97 -23.76
CA LYS A 398 -20.00 3.92 -24.85
C LYS A 398 -18.89 3.46 -25.80
N VAL A 399 -18.76 2.20 -26.10
CA VAL A 399 -17.89 1.73 -27.18
C VAL A 399 -18.74 1.35 -28.39
N VAL A 400 -18.24 1.59 -29.60
CA VAL A 400 -18.85 1.06 -30.84
C VAL A 400 -18.69 -0.48 -30.77
N ASN A 401 -19.79 -1.19 -30.56
CA ASN A 401 -19.88 -2.61 -30.22
C ASN A 401 -19.35 -2.93 -28.80
N PRO A 402 -20.04 -2.48 -27.73
CA PRO A 402 -19.69 -2.86 -26.38
C PRO A 402 -19.90 -4.37 -26.20
N GLU A 403 -18.85 -5.09 -25.92
CA GLU A 403 -18.92 -6.47 -25.46
C GLU A 403 -18.82 -6.44 -23.94
N ASP A 404 -19.94 -6.71 -23.26
CA ASP A 404 -19.91 -6.99 -21.84
C ASP A 404 -19.04 -8.21 -21.57
N LYS A 405 -18.14 -8.11 -20.60
CA LYS A 405 -17.23 -9.19 -20.24
C LYS A 405 -17.65 -9.86 -18.95
N LYS A 406 -17.71 -11.19 -18.98
CA LYS A 406 -18.09 -12.01 -17.82
C LYS A 406 -16.94 -12.93 -17.47
N TYR A 407 -16.58 -12.92 -16.19
CA TYR A 407 -15.48 -13.73 -15.67
C TYR A 407 -15.96 -14.57 -14.48
N VAL A 408 -15.45 -15.78 -14.39
CA VAL A 408 -15.69 -16.69 -13.27
C VAL A 408 -14.37 -17.08 -12.65
N GLY A 409 -14.20 -16.80 -11.37
CA GLY A 409 -13.00 -17.13 -10.59
C GLY A 409 -13.27 -18.19 -9.53
N LEU A 410 -12.49 -19.26 -9.50
CA LEU A 410 -12.41 -20.16 -8.36
C LEU A 410 -11.03 -20.02 -7.75
N ASN A 411 -10.96 -19.52 -6.52
CA ASN A 411 -9.75 -19.29 -5.76
C ASN A 411 -9.74 -20.21 -4.55
N ALA A 412 -8.56 -20.70 -4.16
CA ALA A 412 -8.42 -21.56 -2.99
C ALA A 412 -6.99 -21.52 -2.48
N ASN A 413 -6.83 -21.73 -1.17
CA ASN A 413 -5.53 -21.87 -0.54
C ASN A 413 -5.55 -22.88 0.60
N VAL A 414 -4.39 -23.40 0.91
CA VAL A 414 -4.08 -24.13 2.13
C VAL A 414 -2.82 -23.56 2.71
N PHE A 415 -2.84 -23.21 3.98
CA PHE A 415 -1.67 -22.72 4.71
C PHE A 415 -1.53 -23.48 6.03
N GLY A 416 -0.33 -23.95 6.33
CA GLY A 416 -0.04 -24.71 7.54
C GLY A 416 1.11 -24.12 8.33
N ILE A 417 0.99 -24.11 9.66
CA ILE A 417 2.03 -23.72 10.61
C ILE A 417 2.28 -24.89 11.54
N TYR A 418 3.51 -25.39 11.58
CA TYR A 418 3.93 -26.44 12.49
C TYR A 418 4.78 -25.84 13.62
N ASN A 419 4.20 -25.78 14.81
CA ASN A 419 4.82 -25.24 16.03
C ASN A 419 5.66 -26.35 16.72
N ILE A 420 6.98 -26.36 16.52
CA ILE A 420 7.87 -27.30 17.20
C ILE A 420 7.89 -27.01 18.70
N ASP A 421 8.15 -25.73 19.03
CA ASP A 421 8.16 -25.16 20.37
C ASP A 421 7.81 -23.66 20.29
N GLU A 422 7.92 -22.93 21.40
CA GLU A 422 7.61 -21.50 21.48
C GLU A 422 8.52 -20.62 20.61
N ASN A 423 9.73 -21.12 20.29
CA ASN A 423 10.77 -20.39 19.59
C ASN A 423 10.99 -20.86 18.14
N THR A 424 10.33 -21.94 17.72
CA THR A 424 10.56 -22.55 16.41
C THR A 424 9.25 -22.93 15.75
N LYS A 425 8.97 -22.32 14.59
CA LYS A 425 7.80 -22.61 13.75
C LYS A 425 8.24 -22.84 12.33
N TYR A 426 7.70 -23.85 11.67
CA TYR A 426 7.79 -24.02 10.22
C TYR A 426 6.44 -23.70 9.62
N PHE A 427 6.44 -23.17 8.40
CA PHE A 427 5.20 -22.91 7.68
C PHE A 427 5.35 -23.23 6.20
N ALA A 428 4.26 -23.64 5.59
CA ALA A 428 4.14 -23.86 4.17
C ALA A 428 2.72 -23.55 3.72
N GLY A 429 2.59 -23.04 2.50
CA GLY A 429 1.32 -22.75 1.89
C GLY A 429 1.33 -22.99 0.39
N VAL A 430 0.15 -23.29 -0.15
CA VAL A 430 -0.11 -23.28 -1.60
C VAL A 430 -1.44 -22.58 -1.83
N GLY A 431 -1.51 -21.80 -2.88
CA GLY A 431 -2.73 -21.10 -3.20
C GLY A 431 -2.88 -20.80 -4.69
N LYS A 432 -4.14 -20.64 -5.10
CA LYS A 432 -4.53 -20.12 -6.39
C LYS A 432 -5.42 -18.90 -6.18
N SER A 433 -5.09 -17.81 -6.86
CA SER A 433 -5.93 -16.62 -6.96
C SER A 433 -6.13 -16.19 -8.40
N SER A 434 -7.10 -15.32 -8.64
CA SER A 434 -7.37 -14.77 -9.97
C SER A 434 -7.77 -13.30 -9.87
N ARG A 435 -7.43 -12.52 -10.91
CA ARG A 435 -7.82 -11.13 -11.10
C ARG A 435 -8.41 -10.92 -12.49
N VAL A 436 -9.57 -10.29 -12.54
CA VAL A 436 -10.18 -9.88 -13.81
C VAL A 436 -9.49 -8.65 -14.37
N PRO A 437 -9.47 -8.47 -15.71
CA PRO A 437 -9.02 -7.24 -16.34
C PRO A 437 -9.87 -6.04 -15.88
N ASP A 438 -9.25 -4.88 -15.70
CA ASP A 438 -9.97 -3.63 -15.45
C ASP A 438 -10.40 -2.93 -16.75
N ALA A 439 -11.19 -1.86 -16.64
CA ALA A 439 -11.68 -1.14 -17.80
C ALA A 439 -10.57 -0.45 -18.60
N ARG A 440 -9.44 -0.09 -17.99
CA ARG A 440 -8.28 0.46 -18.70
C ARG A 440 -7.62 -0.62 -19.56
N GLU A 441 -7.44 -1.79 -18.99
CA GLU A 441 -6.80 -2.92 -19.69
C GLU A 441 -7.67 -3.40 -20.87
N LEU A 442 -8.99 -3.44 -20.67
CA LEU A 442 -9.93 -3.84 -21.71
C LEU A 442 -10.17 -2.78 -22.79
N TYR A 443 -10.32 -1.52 -22.41
CA TYR A 443 -10.95 -0.50 -23.26
C TYR A 443 -10.16 0.79 -23.43
N HIS A 444 -8.90 0.88 -22.97
CA HIS A 444 -8.09 2.08 -23.21
C HIS A 444 -7.96 2.37 -24.71
N SER A 445 -8.19 3.62 -25.11
CA SER A 445 -8.31 4.03 -26.50
C SER A 445 -7.13 3.67 -27.42
N THR A 446 -5.93 3.50 -26.86
CA THR A 446 -4.71 3.18 -27.63
C THR A 446 -4.04 1.87 -27.21
N ALA A 447 -4.25 1.41 -25.99
CA ALA A 447 -3.56 0.25 -25.43
C ALA A 447 -4.51 -0.89 -24.97
N GLY A 448 -5.82 -0.62 -24.94
CA GLY A 448 -6.83 -1.59 -24.46
C GLY A 448 -6.93 -2.81 -25.37
N ASN A 449 -7.27 -3.96 -24.76
CA ASN A 449 -7.52 -5.20 -25.45
C ASN A 449 -8.74 -5.92 -24.86
N SER A 450 -9.83 -5.89 -25.58
CA SER A 450 -11.09 -6.49 -25.14
C SER A 450 -11.09 -8.02 -25.15
N THR A 451 -10.02 -8.67 -25.62
CA THR A 451 -9.92 -10.15 -25.64
C THR A 451 -9.21 -10.72 -24.42
N LEU A 452 -8.83 -9.87 -23.46
CA LEU A 452 -8.08 -10.31 -22.27
C LEU A 452 -8.85 -11.33 -21.43
N GLU A 453 -8.14 -12.38 -21.06
CA GLU A 453 -8.54 -13.33 -20.04
C GLU A 453 -8.13 -12.85 -18.64
N GLN A 454 -8.77 -13.44 -17.61
CA GLN A 454 -8.37 -13.15 -16.22
C GLN A 454 -6.99 -13.75 -15.90
N THR A 455 -6.14 -12.98 -15.25
CA THR A 455 -4.87 -13.48 -14.70
C THR A 455 -5.13 -14.49 -13.59
N LYS A 456 -4.35 -15.57 -13.59
CA LYS A 456 -4.35 -16.61 -12.54
C LYS A 456 -2.95 -16.71 -11.94
N ASN A 457 -2.85 -16.70 -10.63
CA ASN A 457 -1.61 -16.94 -9.87
C ASN A 457 -1.71 -18.27 -9.14
N TYR A 458 -0.74 -19.16 -9.35
CA TYR A 458 -0.52 -20.37 -8.58
C TYR A 458 0.78 -20.20 -7.81
N GLU A 459 0.72 -20.18 -6.50
CA GLU A 459 1.87 -19.85 -5.66
C GLU A 459 2.08 -20.88 -4.57
N ALA A 460 3.35 -21.15 -4.27
CA ALA A 460 3.78 -21.96 -3.14
C ALA A 460 4.76 -21.15 -2.29
N ASP A 461 4.57 -21.21 -0.98
CA ASP A 461 5.41 -20.57 0.03
C ASP A 461 5.94 -21.62 1.01
N VAL A 462 7.18 -21.44 1.46
CA VAL A 462 7.77 -22.22 2.54
C VAL A 462 8.75 -21.37 3.34
N GLY A 463 8.77 -21.56 4.64
CA GLY A 463 9.70 -20.84 5.50
C GLY A 463 9.68 -21.33 6.94
N PHE A 464 10.44 -20.65 7.77
CA PHE A 464 10.43 -20.88 9.20
C PHE A 464 10.66 -19.59 9.98
N ASP A 465 10.30 -19.61 11.25
CA ASP A 465 10.56 -18.56 12.24
C ASP A 465 11.30 -19.21 13.40
N LYS A 466 12.50 -18.73 13.69
CA LYS A 466 13.32 -19.28 14.77
C LYS A 466 13.96 -18.19 15.60
N THR A 467 13.73 -18.28 16.92
CA THR A 467 14.40 -17.46 17.92
C THR A 467 15.44 -18.29 18.68
N ILE A 468 16.67 -17.84 18.75
CA ILE A 468 17.80 -18.48 19.46
C ILE A 468 18.34 -17.46 20.46
N GLY A 469 17.90 -17.57 21.71
CA GLY A 469 18.24 -16.57 22.74
C GLY A 469 17.70 -15.20 22.35
N THR A 470 18.58 -14.27 22.04
CA THR A 470 18.26 -12.88 21.66
C THR A 470 18.25 -12.64 20.14
N PHE A 471 18.49 -13.67 19.33
CA PHE A 471 18.51 -13.60 17.87
C PHE A 471 17.29 -14.28 17.27
N ASN A 472 16.59 -13.59 16.37
CA ASN A 472 15.47 -14.12 15.59
C ASN A 472 15.79 -14.10 14.11
N ILE A 473 15.44 -15.13 13.38
CA ILE A 473 15.54 -15.21 11.92
C ILE A 473 14.30 -15.84 11.31
N ARG A 474 13.81 -15.22 10.23
CA ARG A 474 12.62 -15.67 9.49
C ARG A 474 12.88 -15.60 7.98
N PRO A 475 13.39 -16.66 7.37
CA PRO A 475 13.46 -16.81 5.92
C PRO A 475 12.14 -17.34 5.36
N LYS A 476 11.75 -16.84 4.19
CA LYS A 476 10.59 -17.29 3.43
C LYS A 476 10.94 -17.33 1.95
N LEU A 477 10.65 -18.44 1.29
CA LEU A 477 10.77 -18.63 -0.14
C LEU A 477 9.38 -18.67 -0.75
N PHE A 478 9.21 -18.10 -1.93
CA PHE A 478 7.99 -18.21 -2.71
C PHE A 478 8.28 -18.51 -4.17
N TYR A 479 7.33 -19.17 -4.83
CA TYR A 479 7.35 -19.46 -6.26
C TYR A 479 5.94 -19.31 -6.83
N SER A 480 5.78 -18.33 -7.72
CA SER A 480 4.52 -17.97 -8.41
C SER A 480 4.59 -18.38 -9.88
N VAL A 481 3.56 -19.07 -10.36
CA VAL A 481 3.29 -19.32 -11.78
C VAL A 481 2.08 -18.50 -12.18
N LEU A 482 2.31 -17.51 -13.03
CA LEU A 482 1.27 -16.61 -13.55
C LEU A 482 0.81 -17.14 -14.91
N LYS A 483 -0.48 -17.44 -15.03
CA LYS A 483 -1.15 -17.79 -16.28
C LYS A 483 -2.05 -16.65 -16.71
N ASP A 484 -2.03 -16.37 -18.03
CA ASP A 484 -2.80 -15.27 -18.61
C ASP A 484 -2.49 -13.91 -17.92
N TYR A 485 -1.22 -13.71 -17.52
CA TYR A 485 -0.79 -12.47 -16.85
C TYR A 485 -0.97 -11.28 -17.79
N ILE A 486 -1.70 -10.25 -17.32
CA ILE A 486 -1.97 -9.06 -18.12
C ILE A 486 -0.73 -8.17 -18.13
N TYR A 487 -0.11 -8.08 -19.28
CA TYR A 487 1.15 -7.39 -19.54
C TYR A 487 0.96 -6.26 -20.54
N ASN A 488 1.72 -5.19 -20.41
CA ASN A 488 1.66 -4.04 -21.34
C ASN A 488 2.97 -3.91 -22.12
N SER A 489 2.98 -4.39 -23.36
CA SER A 489 4.10 -4.22 -24.32
C SER A 489 3.88 -3.06 -25.31
N GLY A 490 2.96 -2.16 -24.99
CA GLY A 490 2.44 -1.10 -25.86
C GLY A 490 0.93 -1.24 -26.03
N THR A 491 0.43 -2.45 -26.13
CA THR A 491 -0.97 -2.85 -25.93
C THR A 491 -1.02 -3.88 -24.80
N PHE A 492 -2.18 -4.01 -24.14
CA PHE A 492 -2.35 -5.05 -23.14
C PHE A 492 -2.51 -6.41 -23.78
N GLU A 493 -1.84 -7.40 -23.27
CA GLU A 493 -1.87 -8.78 -23.73
C GLU A 493 -1.78 -9.76 -22.56
N ASN A 494 -2.23 -10.99 -22.76
CA ASN A 494 -2.00 -12.07 -21.80
C ASN A 494 -0.70 -12.80 -22.14
N ILE A 495 0.18 -12.95 -21.16
CA ILE A 495 1.40 -13.76 -21.23
C ILE A 495 1.45 -14.75 -20.06
N ASP A 496 2.22 -15.80 -20.20
CA ASP A 496 2.59 -16.65 -19.08
C ASP A 496 3.92 -16.16 -18.48
N ALA A 497 4.04 -16.19 -17.16
CA ALA A 497 5.24 -15.74 -16.47
C ALA A 497 5.45 -16.50 -15.15
N LYS A 498 6.66 -16.37 -14.60
CA LYS A 498 7.03 -16.92 -13.30
C LYS A 498 7.72 -15.84 -12.48
N ILE A 499 7.36 -15.76 -11.19
CA ILE A 499 8.05 -14.91 -10.22
C ILE A 499 8.45 -15.79 -9.04
N TYR A 500 9.69 -15.67 -8.59
CA TYR A 500 10.15 -16.37 -7.41
C TYR A 500 11.09 -15.49 -6.60
N GLY A 501 11.18 -15.76 -5.31
CA GLY A 501 11.98 -14.94 -4.43
C GLY A 501 12.25 -15.52 -3.05
N LEU A 502 13.12 -14.80 -2.35
CA LEU A 502 13.51 -15.04 -0.97
C LEU A 502 13.29 -13.74 -0.19
N ASP A 503 12.66 -13.86 0.96
CA ASP A 503 12.51 -12.81 1.95
C ASP A 503 13.13 -13.30 3.26
N VAL A 504 13.96 -12.49 3.89
CA VAL A 504 14.58 -12.79 5.20
C VAL A 504 14.39 -11.57 6.08
N SER A 505 13.88 -11.77 7.27
CA SER A 505 13.75 -10.71 8.29
C SER A 505 14.11 -11.24 9.66
N GLY A 506 14.35 -10.35 10.59
CA GLY A 506 14.63 -10.70 11.96
C GLY A 506 15.17 -9.54 12.78
N PHE A 507 15.49 -9.86 14.02
CA PHE A 507 16.09 -8.93 14.98
C PHE A 507 17.19 -9.61 15.79
N TYR A 508 18.05 -8.79 16.40
CA TYR A 508 19.07 -9.23 17.33
C TYR A 508 19.21 -8.25 18.49
N PHE A 509 18.86 -8.68 19.69
CA PHE A 509 19.14 -7.91 20.92
C PHE A 509 20.57 -8.19 21.37
N MET A 510 21.49 -7.28 21.10
CA MET A 510 22.90 -7.38 21.47
C MET A 510 23.07 -7.17 22.99
N THR A 511 22.34 -6.21 23.56
CA THR A 511 22.25 -5.90 24.97
C THR A 511 20.82 -5.44 25.30
N GLU A 512 20.56 -5.11 26.56
CA GLU A 512 19.26 -4.55 26.98
C GLU A 512 18.93 -3.21 26.27
N ASN A 513 19.95 -2.47 25.83
CA ASN A 513 19.81 -1.16 25.21
C ASN A 513 20.08 -1.17 23.70
N PHE A 514 20.80 -2.15 23.17
CA PHE A 514 21.15 -2.23 21.75
C PHE A 514 20.39 -3.35 21.05
N SER A 515 19.69 -3.00 19.99
CA SER A 515 19.05 -3.97 19.08
C SER A 515 19.39 -3.66 17.63
N LEU A 516 19.37 -4.71 16.82
CA LEU A 516 19.53 -4.65 15.38
C LEU A 516 18.30 -5.26 14.74
N ASP A 517 17.60 -4.49 13.89
CA ASP A 517 16.57 -5.00 13.01
C ASP A 517 17.14 -5.15 11.61
N TYR A 518 16.82 -6.24 10.93
CA TYR A 518 17.31 -6.50 9.58
C TYR A 518 16.25 -7.13 8.69
N GLY A 519 16.33 -6.80 7.41
CA GLY A 519 15.47 -7.36 6.40
C GLY A 519 16.16 -7.39 5.03
N MET A 520 15.80 -8.38 4.21
CA MET A 520 16.30 -8.54 2.86
C MET A 520 15.22 -9.17 2.00
N ALA A 521 15.05 -8.70 0.77
CA ALA A 521 14.16 -9.31 -0.21
C ALA A 521 14.86 -9.40 -1.56
N TYR A 522 14.76 -10.58 -2.18
CA TYR A 522 15.26 -10.86 -3.52
C TYR A 522 14.15 -11.47 -4.36
N GLN A 523 13.97 -11.00 -5.58
CA GLN A 523 12.94 -11.47 -6.49
C GLN A 523 13.48 -11.56 -7.92
N ARG A 524 12.94 -12.48 -8.69
CA ARG A 524 13.16 -12.61 -10.12
C ARG A 524 11.86 -12.94 -10.84
N GLY A 525 11.63 -12.29 -11.96
CA GLY A 525 10.49 -12.54 -12.84
C GLY A 525 10.98 -12.91 -14.23
N LYS A 526 10.37 -13.93 -14.83
CA LYS A 526 10.68 -14.40 -16.18
C LYS A 526 9.39 -14.59 -16.97
N LYS A 527 9.39 -14.10 -18.20
CA LYS A 527 8.35 -14.44 -19.18
C LYS A 527 8.53 -15.88 -19.66
N ASP A 528 7.44 -16.62 -19.82
CA ASP A 528 7.43 -17.99 -20.36
C ASP A 528 7.22 -17.91 -21.87
N GLY A 529 8.17 -18.39 -22.66
CA GLY A 529 8.13 -18.34 -24.13
C GLY A 529 9.51 -18.20 -24.76
N GLU A 530 9.53 -17.98 -26.07
CA GLU A 530 10.77 -17.80 -26.85
C GLU A 530 11.19 -16.32 -26.86
N TYR A 531 11.75 -15.84 -25.75
CA TYR A 531 12.33 -14.50 -25.62
C TYR A 531 13.86 -14.59 -25.58
N THR A 532 14.54 -13.53 -26.01
CA THR A 532 16.01 -13.47 -26.05
C THR A 532 16.56 -12.28 -25.25
N GLY A 533 17.79 -12.41 -24.76
CA GLY A 533 18.43 -11.32 -24.00
C GLY A 533 17.62 -10.88 -22.77
N ASN A 534 17.56 -9.57 -22.52
CA ASN A 534 16.82 -8.98 -21.42
C ASN A 534 15.29 -9.08 -21.60
N ASP A 535 14.81 -9.35 -22.82
CA ASP A 535 13.37 -9.54 -23.07
C ASP A 535 12.80 -10.80 -22.42
N LYS A 536 13.62 -11.68 -21.86
CA LYS A 536 13.21 -12.82 -21.02
C LYS A 536 12.77 -12.38 -19.63
N ASP A 537 13.26 -11.26 -19.16
CA ASP A 537 12.93 -10.75 -17.85
C ASP A 537 11.52 -10.15 -17.87
N LEU A 538 10.80 -10.33 -16.78
CA LEU A 538 9.54 -9.65 -16.57
C LEU A 538 9.85 -8.24 -16.08
N ALA A 539 9.18 -7.24 -16.66
CA ALA A 539 9.38 -5.85 -16.26
C ALA A 539 8.92 -5.58 -14.82
N GLU A 540 9.50 -4.54 -14.22
CA GLU A 540 9.15 -4.02 -12.90
C GLU A 540 9.38 -5.00 -11.75
N ILE A 541 10.35 -5.90 -11.91
CA ILE A 541 10.80 -6.78 -10.82
C ILE A 541 11.93 -6.07 -10.07
N PRO A 542 11.72 -5.63 -8.83
CA PRO A 542 12.73 -4.90 -8.07
C PRO A 542 13.98 -5.75 -7.83
N PRO A 543 15.17 -5.13 -7.85
CA PRO A 543 16.43 -5.82 -7.52
C PRO A 543 16.49 -6.20 -6.04
N LEU A 544 17.58 -6.88 -5.63
CA LEU A 544 17.84 -7.20 -4.24
C LEU A 544 17.84 -5.92 -3.39
N LYS A 545 17.03 -5.94 -2.35
CA LYS A 545 16.92 -4.85 -1.37
C LYS A 545 17.22 -5.38 0.02
N GLY A 546 17.98 -4.62 0.79
CA GLY A 546 18.24 -4.91 2.20
C GLY A 546 18.12 -3.67 3.05
N ASN A 547 17.67 -3.84 4.29
CA ASN A 547 17.67 -2.81 5.33
C ASN A 547 18.30 -3.34 6.61
N LEU A 548 18.98 -2.46 7.32
CA LEU A 548 19.64 -2.73 8.58
C LEU A 548 19.48 -1.52 9.49
N ALA A 549 18.82 -1.67 10.63
CA ALA A 549 18.58 -0.60 11.58
C ALA A 549 19.18 -0.95 12.96
N LEU A 550 20.19 -0.20 13.38
CA LEU A 550 20.77 -0.26 14.71
C LEU A 550 20.03 0.72 15.62
N ASN A 551 19.45 0.21 16.69
CA ASN A 551 18.74 0.98 17.69
C ASN A 551 19.53 1.00 19.00
N TYR A 552 19.63 2.18 19.61
CA TYR A 552 20.10 2.36 20.97
C TYR A 552 19.02 3.04 21.77
N GLU A 553 18.46 2.32 22.74
CA GLU A 553 17.31 2.76 23.52
C GLU A 553 17.70 2.98 24.99
N MET A 554 17.32 4.14 25.50
CA MET A 554 17.43 4.54 26.91
C MET A 554 16.02 4.88 27.43
N THR A 555 15.86 5.06 28.72
CA THR A 555 14.55 5.31 29.38
C THR A 555 13.69 6.38 28.71
N LYS A 556 14.29 7.43 28.14
CA LYS A 556 13.58 8.56 27.52
C LYS A 556 14.02 8.88 26.10
N SER A 557 15.00 8.16 25.58
CA SER A 557 15.62 8.49 24.27
C SER A 557 15.86 7.23 23.48
N LYS A 558 15.61 7.31 22.17
CA LYS A 558 15.97 6.29 21.20
C LYS A 558 16.76 6.92 20.06
N TYR A 559 17.86 6.28 19.70
CA TYR A 559 18.67 6.61 18.55
C TYR A 559 18.56 5.45 17.55
N THR A 560 18.30 5.77 16.30
CA THR A 560 18.27 4.77 15.22
C THR A 560 19.22 5.21 14.12
N ALA A 561 20.09 4.30 13.71
CA ALA A 561 20.94 4.44 12.54
C ALA A 561 20.56 3.34 11.54
N GLU A 562 20.09 3.72 10.37
CA GLU A 562 19.56 2.81 9.36
C GLU A 562 20.34 2.90 8.06
N VAL A 563 20.58 1.76 7.44
CA VAL A 563 21.09 1.64 6.07
C VAL A 563 20.05 0.91 5.23
N VAL A 564 19.65 1.50 4.11
CA VAL A 564 18.87 0.85 3.07
C VAL A 564 19.74 0.73 1.84
N ALA A 565 19.97 -0.50 1.38
CA ALA A 565 20.79 -0.80 0.21
C ALA A 565 19.96 -1.54 -0.83
N VAL A 566 20.10 -1.13 -2.08
CA VAL A 566 19.43 -1.72 -3.24
C VAL A 566 20.49 -1.99 -4.31
N ASP A 567 20.48 -3.20 -4.85
CA ASP A 567 21.40 -3.61 -5.90
C ASP A 567 21.10 -2.91 -7.23
N SER A 568 21.99 -3.05 -8.21
CA SER A 568 21.74 -2.56 -9.56
C SER A 568 20.53 -3.25 -10.19
N TRP A 569 19.72 -2.47 -10.91
CA TRP A 569 18.62 -2.98 -11.71
C TRP A 569 19.13 -3.36 -13.10
N ASP A 570 19.80 -4.50 -13.19
CA ASP A 570 20.43 -5.04 -14.39
C ASP A 570 19.55 -6.09 -15.12
N SER A 571 18.47 -6.49 -14.48
CA SER A 571 17.49 -7.45 -15.00
C SER A 571 16.18 -6.76 -15.26
N TYR A 572 16.00 -6.28 -16.47
CA TYR A 572 14.88 -5.45 -16.90
C TYR A 572 14.40 -5.89 -18.29
N ASP A 573 13.18 -5.50 -18.65
CA ASP A 573 12.62 -5.73 -19.98
C ASP A 573 12.90 -4.54 -20.90
N SER A 574 13.90 -4.67 -21.77
CA SER A 574 14.25 -3.62 -22.73
C SER A 574 13.16 -3.36 -23.76
N SER A 575 12.36 -4.37 -24.12
CA SER A 575 11.21 -4.22 -25.04
C SER A 575 10.11 -3.34 -24.44
N ALA A 576 10.01 -3.31 -23.12
CA ALA A 576 9.10 -2.45 -22.37
C ALA A 576 9.68 -1.06 -22.08
N ARG A 577 10.83 -0.71 -22.62
CA ARG A 577 11.54 0.56 -22.40
C ARG A 577 12.02 0.76 -20.97
N GLU A 578 12.25 -0.29 -20.25
CA GLU A 578 13.01 -0.24 -19.02
C GLU A 578 14.49 -0.01 -19.31
N GLN A 579 15.22 0.48 -18.34
CA GLN A 579 16.63 0.80 -18.46
C GLN A 579 17.41 0.25 -17.27
N GLU A 580 18.70 0.09 -17.43
CA GLU A 580 19.60 -0.25 -16.33
C GLU A 580 19.67 0.92 -15.34
N LEU A 581 19.53 0.62 -14.04
CA LEU A 581 19.72 1.59 -12.96
C LEU A 581 20.85 1.14 -12.04
N GLY A 582 21.72 2.06 -11.68
CA GLY A 582 22.79 1.80 -10.72
C GLY A 582 22.26 1.51 -9.32
N GLY A 583 22.89 0.56 -8.63
CA GLY A 583 22.63 0.27 -7.23
C GLY A 583 22.94 1.47 -6.32
N TYR A 584 22.32 1.51 -5.15
CA TYR A 584 22.52 2.58 -4.19
C TYR A 584 22.43 2.09 -2.75
N ALA A 585 22.99 2.88 -1.85
CA ALA A 585 22.78 2.76 -0.42
C ALA A 585 22.53 4.15 0.17
N VAL A 586 21.55 4.26 1.04
CA VAL A 586 21.22 5.48 1.81
C VAL A 586 21.36 5.21 3.28
N PHE A 587 21.86 6.22 4.00
CA PHE A 587 22.08 6.17 5.43
C PHE A 587 21.15 7.19 6.10
N ASN A 588 20.36 6.74 7.09
CA ASN A 588 19.38 7.52 7.79
C ASN A 588 19.71 7.57 9.29
N LEU A 589 19.46 8.69 9.93
CA LEU A 589 19.61 8.88 11.38
C LEU A 589 18.32 9.45 11.97
N LYS A 590 17.90 8.87 13.10
CA LYS A 590 16.73 9.34 13.84
C LYS A 590 17.02 9.38 15.33
N TYR A 591 16.56 10.41 15.99
CA TYR A 591 16.57 10.59 17.43
C TYR A 591 15.17 10.91 17.92
N THR A 592 14.65 10.14 18.87
CA THR A 592 13.38 10.35 19.53
C THR A 592 13.61 10.52 21.03
N ASN A 593 12.95 11.49 21.65
CA ASN A 593 13.06 11.78 23.07
C ASN A 593 11.71 12.14 23.70
N GLN A 594 11.42 11.55 24.84
CA GLN A 594 10.30 11.94 25.69
C GLN A 594 10.74 13.07 26.62
N LEU A 595 10.55 14.32 26.17
CA LEU A 595 10.94 15.54 26.94
C LEU A 595 10.15 15.66 28.25
N HIS A 596 8.86 15.33 28.20
CA HIS A 596 7.94 15.34 29.33
C HIS A 596 6.92 14.21 29.14
N LYS A 597 6.22 13.77 30.19
CA LYS A 597 5.19 12.71 30.08
C LYS A 597 4.18 12.91 28.94
N ASN A 598 3.95 14.16 28.56
CA ASN A 598 3.00 14.57 27.52
C ASN A 598 3.68 15.10 26.25
N ILE A 599 5.02 15.24 26.21
CA ILE A 599 5.72 15.93 25.12
C ILE A 599 6.82 15.02 24.57
N GLY A 600 6.68 14.62 23.32
CA GLY A 600 7.68 13.91 22.55
C GLY A 600 8.34 14.80 21.49
N LEU A 601 9.63 14.60 21.26
CA LEU A 601 10.41 15.23 20.20
C LEU A 601 11.06 14.17 19.34
N THR A 602 10.92 14.28 18.02
CA THR A 602 11.67 13.47 17.07
C THR A 602 12.45 14.38 16.12
N LEU A 603 13.71 14.05 15.91
CA LEU A 603 14.61 14.68 14.94
C LEU A 603 15.15 13.60 14.02
N GLY A 604 15.29 13.89 12.74
CA GLY A 604 15.90 12.92 11.84
C GLY A 604 16.48 13.54 10.59
N VAL A 605 17.34 12.78 9.96
CA VAL A 605 17.92 13.08 8.64
C VAL A 605 17.92 11.80 7.82
N ASP A 606 17.17 11.81 6.73
CA ASP A 606 17.22 10.74 5.74
C ASP A 606 18.27 11.08 4.66
N ASN A 607 18.86 10.06 4.06
CA ASN A 607 19.92 10.20 3.05
C ASN A 607 21.02 11.17 3.51
N VAL A 608 21.61 10.92 4.67
CA VAL A 608 22.61 11.80 5.33
C VAL A 608 23.76 12.16 4.40
N LEU A 609 24.15 11.23 3.52
CA LEU A 609 25.29 11.40 2.60
C LEU A 609 24.90 12.10 1.30
N ASP A 610 23.64 12.51 1.15
CA ASP A 610 23.12 13.22 -0.04
C ASP A 610 23.33 12.43 -1.34
N LYS A 611 23.12 11.11 -1.28
CA LYS A 611 23.28 10.23 -2.43
C LYS A 611 22.21 10.54 -3.48
N THR A 612 22.62 10.75 -4.73
CA THR A 612 21.73 10.82 -5.88
C THR A 612 21.45 9.40 -6.37
N TYR A 613 20.16 9.04 -6.48
CA TYR A 613 19.71 7.72 -6.92
C TYR A 613 18.27 7.78 -7.47
N ALA A 614 17.89 6.78 -8.23
CA ALA A 614 16.50 6.55 -8.67
C ALA A 614 16.07 5.15 -8.21
N SER A 615 14.93 5.06 -7.52
CA SER A 615 14.39 3.79 -7.00
C SER A 615 13.39 3.13 -7.93
N THR A 616 12.93 3.83 -8.96
CA THR A 616 11.80 3.43 -9.79
C THR A 616 12.21 3.22 -11.23
N ASN A 617 11.94 2.03 -11.76
CA ASN A 617 12.07 1.67 -13.16
C ASN A 617 10.70 1.13 -13.62
N THR A 618 9.89 1.96 -14.27
CA THR A 618 8.51 1.58 -14.60
C THR A 618 8.24 1.66 -16.09
N TYR A 619 7.51 0.69 -16.62
CA TYR A 619 7.16 0.61 -18.03
C TYR A 619 5.65 0.65 -18.28
N GLN A 620 4.84 0.20 -17.31
CA GLN A 620 3.39 0.03 -17.51
C GLN A 620 2.62 1.36 -17.57
N ASP A 621 3.30 2.45 -17.21
CA ASP A 621 2.70 3.78 -17.24
C ASP A 621 2.84 4.45 -18.60
N ILE A 622 1.77 4.47 -19.35
CA ILE A 622 1.72 5.11 -20.67
C ILE A 622 1.79 6.65 -20.63
N THR A 623 1.68 7.25 -19.44
CA THR A 623 1.80 8.71 -19.25
C THR A 623 3.23 9.19 -19.07
N TYR A 624 4.17 8.29 -18.77
CA TYR A 624 5.56 8.70 -18.62
C TYR A 624 6.10 9.22 -19.94
N LEU A 625 6.70 10.40 -19.87
CA LEU A 625 7.37 11.02 -21.01
C LEU A 625 8.56 10.16 -21.44
N THR A 626 8.87 10.23 -22.73
CA THR A 626 10.00 9.53 -23.33
C THR A 626 10.89 10.54 -24.03
N VAL A 627 12.19 10.49 -23.77
CA VAL A 627 13.22 11.24 -24.48
C VAL A 627 14.23 10.23 -25.02
N ASN A 628 14.60 10.35 -26.30
CA ASN A 628 15.51 9.42 -26.98
C ASN A 628 15.07 7.93 -26.87
N ASN A 629 13.76 7.69 -26.88
CA ASN A 629 13.13 6.38 -26.73
C ASN A 629 13.26 5.72 -25.35
N GLU A 630 13.79 6.43 -24.35
CA GLU A 630 13.87 6.00 -22.96
C GLU A 630 12.82 6.71 -22.11
N ARG A 631 12.29 6.04 -21.10
CA ARG A 631 11.40 6.63 -20.11
C ARG A 631 12.16 7.63 -19.25
N ILE A 632 11.54 8.79 -18.99
CA ILE A 632 12.13 9.76 -18.07
C ILE A 632 11.84 9.30 -16.65
N LEU A 633 12.91 8.97 -15.92
CA LEU A 633 12.86 8.64 -14.51
C LEU A 633 13.48 9.79 -13.71
N PHE A 634 12.88 10.10 -12.56
CA PHE A 634 13.36 11.14 -11.66
C PHE A 634 14.15 10.52 -10.51
N ASN A 635 15.14 11.26 -10.04
CA ASN A 635 15.88 10.92 -8.85
C ASN A 635 14.98 11.06 -7.62
N ASP A 636 15.24 10.20 -6.64
CA ASP A 636 14.62 10.25 -5.32
C ASP A 636 15.15 11.44 -4.50
N PRO A 637 14.48 11.80 -3.38
CA PRO A 637 14.93 12.91 -2.53
C PRO A 637 16.38 12.74 -2.07
N GLY A 638 17.14 13.83 -2.13
CA GLY A 638 18.45 13.97 -1.51
C GLY A 638 18.33 14.04 0.01
N ARG A 639 19.28 14.70 0.68
CA ARG A 639 19.28 14.82 2.13
C ARG A 639 18.02 15.53 2.63
N TYR A 640 17.27 14.85 3.51
CA TYR A 640 16.01 15.34 4.06
C TYR A 640 16.06 15.39 5.59
N GLY A 641 16.13 16.59 6.14
CA GLY A 641 16.04 16.81 7.60
C GLY A 641 14.60 17.05 8.03
N TYR A 642 14.22 16.57 9.21
CA TYR A 642 12.87 16.75 9.75
C TYR A 642 12.84 16.84 11.27
N VAL A 643 11.78 17.50 11.79
CA VAL A 643 11.47 17.61 13.20
C VAL A 643 9.98 17.39 13.44
N ASN A 644 9.65 16.67 14.49
CA ASN A 644 8.29 16.52 15.01
C ASN A 644 8.25 16.90 16.49
N LEU A 645 7.21 17.62 16.87
CA LEU A 645 6.82 17.88 18.26
C LEU A 645 5.42 17.29 18.48
N LYS A 646 5.32 16.28 19.34
CA LYS A 646 4.07 15.61 19.72
C LYS A 646 3.66 16.05 21.13
N TYR A 647 2.40 16.46 21.29
CA TYR A 647 1.77 16.67 22.58
C TYR A 647 0.62 15.68 22.74
N SER A 648 0.62 14.90 23.83
CA SER A 648 -0.43 13.92 24.16
C SER A 648 -1.08 14.27 25.51
N PHE A 649 -2.38 14.11 25.64
CA PHE A 649 -3.13 14.40 26.86
C PHE A 649 -4.23 13.36 27.13
#